data_569f945c240c2a0f70be42282b62c0a5
#
_entry.id   569f945c240c2a0f70be42282b62c0a5
#
_cell.length_a   1.000
_cell.length_b   1.000
_cell.length_c   1.000
_cell.angle_alpha   90.00
_cell.angle_beta   90.00
_cell.angle_gamma   90.00
#
_symmetry.space_group_name_H-M   'P 1'
#
loop_
_entity.id
_entity.type
_entity.pdbx_description
1 polymer ?
#
loop_
_entity_poly.entity_id
_entity_poly.type
_entity_poly.pdbx_seq_one_letter_code
_entity_poly.pdbx_strand_id
1 'polypeptide(L)'
;MYAEDLFDVSAFALINVNKDISGKYAEWLEKLMYRNAHILSLVVNKIVLPLARDREHPLGAMILDQYLRSFENSADRDIIWSIPSDLDQHGDSVWARFEDIEYTNESYKLEDQDCFDGMPLVWVWGLTFVDNEKRTMIRKEITKWGIEQPEEFYKLFEHFVNVNDIQAKTDIFAIAMAVTYVCKKNHSYLKLISKWIKHNIFQNGKIKSIHNAAIRYYARAIMECAYSEGELNDIQINKCRPPYRTDSTLLPFAPEATVGTRTDGYKTMDYDLSKYVLCGPIDRMFFANRNNKKEIDKIVTRYSKKYKLQDLTAEKWILGSAFGQIKKAGWCEEIFYGKPNGGDEGEILGLDIAISRRYGSATHGSMSRIMTITEKYTWCAKMELLGYLADRIPYCRDEMDNEFIDDYGQLEDYVNPYQELCQIDVEKVMKETDWILPEELVPPMNEYGYNKEGIKQWIKESSIPKFEKWIKIQEGKVTLFGAHYISNELQGVTTMMWINSGLIHKGTISSLVKMLKNRDFAVELVKTVDFLAYPTSDCYVSPLEVCWFDWKHEHSSAITYGNNILYKNVAKCICDIQGKGETEYEIPSKTVRKMMGIVSGDGYHYYNDEGIEIASYTDAGERYGDSQHMLLANEEVFVSKAFEMELQPIWIVRVLKEISNKARERFDIYMDRDETYLVWKNSKCWQIRRIELED
;
A
#
# COMPACT_ATOMS: atom_id res chain seq x y z
N MET A 1 -22.91 -7.66 36.16
CA MET A 1 -22.22 -8.56 37.11
C MET A 1 -22.90 -9.91 37.21
N TYR A 2 -24.09 -10.06 37.85
CA TYR A 2 -24.73 -11.38 38.00
C TYR A 2 -25.08 -12.12 36.70
N ALA A 3 -25.39 -11.41 35.60
CA ALA A 3 -25.75 -12.04 34.33
C ALA A 3 -24.52 -12.56 33.58
N GLU A 4 -23.41 -11.86 33.65
CA GLU A 4 -22.13 -12.29 33.05
C GLU A 4 -21.52 -13.46 33.81
N ASP A 5 -21.54 -13.41 35.16
CA ASP A 5 -21.09 -14.52 36.03
C ASP A 5 -21.88 -15.81 35.71
N LEU A 6 -23.21 -15.67 35.50
CA LEU A 6 -24.06 -16.81 35.12
C LEU A 6 -23.74 -17.33 33.71
N PHE A 7 -23.43 -16.42 32.77
CA PHE A 7 -23.02 -16.82 31.42
C PHE A 7 -21.69 -17.58 31.44
N ASP A 8 -20.72 -17.10 32.22
CA ASP A 8 -19.41 -17.75 32.36
C ASP A 8 -19.52 -19.19 32.91
N VAL A 9 -20.33 -19.37 33.94
CA VAL A 9 -20.62 -20.70 34.49
C VAL A 9 -21.30 -21.61 33.45
N SER A 10 -22.24 -21.07 32.66
CA SER A 10 -22.94 -21.81 31.62
C SER A 10 -22.01 -22.14 30.44
N ALA A 11 -21.17 -21.21 30.02
CA ALA A 11 -20.17 -21.43 28.99
C ALA A 11 -19.16 -22.51 29.41
N PHE A 12 -18.62 -22.40 30.64
CA PHE A 12 -17.73 -23.40 31.20
C PHE A 12 -18.38 -24.81 31.22
N ALA A 13 -19.66 -24.89 31.59
CA ALA A 13 -20.38 -26.14 31.57
C ALA A 13 -20.52 -26.71 30.14
N LEU A 14 -20.84 -25.87 29.14
CA LEU A 14 -20.99 -26.26 27.75
C LEU A 14 -19.70 -26.79 27.12
N ILE A 15 -18.55 -26.18 27.41
CA ILE A 15 -17.27 -26.59 26.85
C ILE A 15 -16.72 -27.88 27.50
N ASN A 16 -17.15 -28.21 28.69
CA ASN A 16 -16.66 -29.38 29.45
C ASN A 16 -17.62 -30.60 29.45
N VAL A 17 -18.79 -30.50 28.81
CA VAL A 17 -19.69 -31.65 28.67
C VAL A 17 -19.41 -32.42 27.39
N ASN A 18 -20.04 -33.62 27.29
CA ASN A 18 -19.93 -34.45 26.07
C ASN A 18 -20.45 -33.68 24.84
N LYS A 19 -19.76 -33.83 23.68
CA LYS A 19 -20.09 -33.18 22.40
C LYS A 19 -21.55 -33.40 21.95
N ASP A 20 -22.10 -34.57 22.17
CA ASP A 20 -23.50 -34.87 21.83
C ASP A 20 -24.50 -34.05 22.67
N ILE A 21 -24.13 -33.70 23.90
CA ILE A 21 -24.94 -32.86 24.78
C ILE A 21 -24.79 -31.41 24.34
N SER A 22 -23.55 -30.94 24.13
CA SER A 22 -23.26 -29.59 23.65
C SER A 22 -23.95 -29.30 22.33
N GLY A 23 -23.94 -30.24 21.39
CA GLY A 23 -24.60 -30.12 20.09
C GLY A 23 -26.09 -29.82 20.13
N LYS A 24 -26.78 -30.27 21.18
CA LYS A 24 -28.21 -29.96 21.38
C LYS A 24 -28.46 -28.47 21.66
N TYR A 25 -27.43 -27.73 22.07
CA TYR A 25 -27.53 -26.31 22.37
C TYR A 25 -27.11 -25.43 21.20
N ALA A 26 -26.60 -25.98 20.07
CA ALA A 26 -26.11 -25.23 18.93
C ALA A 26 -27.16 -24.26 18.37
N GLU A 27 -28.39 -24.77 18.08
CA GLU A 27 -29.49 -23.91 17.61
C GLU A 27 -29.90 -22.83 18.62
N TRP A 28 -29.79 -23.12 19.91
CA TRP A 28 -30.11 -22.13 20.95
C TRP A 28 -29.05 -21.05 21.03
N LEU A 29 -27.77 -21.41 20.95
CA LEU A 29 -26.67 -20.45 20.89
C LEU A 29 -26.75 -19.58 19.65
N GLU A 30 -27.03 -20.15 18.49
CA GLU A 30 -27.25 -19.42 17.26
C GLU A 30 -28.37 -18.35 17.45
N LYS A 31 -29.49 -18.72 18.01
CA LYS A 31 -30.58 -17.79 18.32
C LYS A 31 -30.18 -16.71 19.33
N LEU A 32 -29.27 -17.01 20.25
CA LEU A 32 -28.75 -16.02 21.20
C LEU A 32 -27.81 -15.02 20.50
N MET A 33 -26.96 -15.47 19.61
CA MET A 33 -26.05 -14.61 18.85
C MET A 33 -26.80 -13.55 18.02
N TYR A 34 -28.02 -13.86 17.54
CA TYR A 34 -28.87 -12.89 16.85
C TYR A 34 -29.48 -11.80 17.74
N ARG A 35 -29.38 -11.91 19.07
CA ARG A 35 -30.03 -10.95 19.95
C ARG A 35 -29.30 -9.62 20.06
N ASN A 36 -28.00 -9.65 20.23
CA ASN A 36 -27.16 -8.45 20.23
C ASN A 36 -25.67 -8.80 20.15
N ALA A 37 -24.84 -7.82 19.85
CA ALA A 37 -23.40 -7.96 19.65
C ALA A 37 -22.65 -8.35 20.93
N HIS A 38 -23.09 -7.87 22.10
CA HIS A 38 -22.48 -8.24 23.38
C HIS A 38 -22.59 -9.75 23.64
N ILE A 39 -23.76 -10.35 23.42
CA ILE A 39 -23.94 -11.79 23.55
C ILE A 39 -23.10 -12.54 22.52
N LEU A 40 -23.01 -12.04 21.28
CA LEU A 40 -22.14 -12.63 20.26
C LEU A 40 -20.69 -12.65 20.73
N SER A 41 -20.18 -11.54 21.26
CA SER A 41 -18.82 -11.44 21.79
C SER A 41 -18.57 -12.43 22.92
N LEU A 42 -19.49 -12.52 23.87
CA LEU A 42 -19.40 -13.52 24.97
C LEU A 42 -19.37 -14.95 24.45
N VAL A 43 -20.23 -15.28 23.47
CA VAL A 43 -20.24 -16.64 22.85
C VAL A 43 -18.92 -16.91 22.15
N VAL A 44 -18.41 -15.94 21.39
CA VAL A 44 -17.14 -16.12 20.67
C VAL A 44 -15.98 -16.30 21.65
N ASN A 45 -15.82 -15.39 22.61
CA ASN A 45 -14.68 -15.41 23.53
C ASN A 45 -14.73 -16.58 24.54
N LYS A 46 -15.92 -16.94 25.03
CA LYS A 46 -16.07 -17.93 26.09
C LYS A 46 -16.41 -19.34 25.63
N ILE A 47 -16.85 -19.51 24.39
CA ILE A 47 -17.26 -20.82 23.86
C ILE A 47 -16.49 -21.14 22.56
N VAL A 48 -16.60 -20.30 21.53
CA VAL A 48 -16.05 -20.60 20.20
C VAL A 48 -14.53 -20.67 20.22
N LEU A 49 -13.85 -19.64 20.73
CA LEU A 49 -12.39 -19.61 20.79
C LEU A 49 -11.78 -20.78 21.58
N PRO A 50 -12.24 -21.11 22.79
CA PRO A 50 -11.76 -22.27 23.53
C PRO A 50 -11.94 -23.61 22.79
N LEU A 51 -12.97 -23.72 21.96
CA LEU A 51 -13.31 -24.94 21.21
C LEU A 51 -12.84 -24.92 19.74
N ALA A 52 -12.29 -23.83 19.25
CA ALA A 52 -11.97 -23.65 17.83
C ALA A 52 -10.98 -24.71 17.31
N ARG A 53 -10.07 -25.21 18.14
CA ARG A 53 -9.12 -26.27 17.74
C ARG A 53 -9.73 -27.68 17.76
N ASP A 54 -10.87 -27.86 18.40
CA ASP A 54 -11.61 -29.13 18.36
C ASP A 54 -12.60 -29.14 17.17
N ARG A 55 -12.09 -29.52 15.99
CA ARG A 55 -12.84 -29.51 14.72
C ARG A 55 -14.17 -30.26 14.74
N GLU A 56 -14.27 -31.30 15.56
CA GLU A 56 -15.47 -32.10 15.68
C GLU A 56 -16.47 -31.52 16.69
N HIS A 57 -16.09 -30.44 17.36
CA HIS A 57 -16.98 -29.87 18.37
C HIS A 57 -18.07 -28.99 17.72
N PRO A 58 -19.36 -29.27 17.95
CA PRO A 58 -20.47 -28.59 17.29
C PRO A 58 -20.57 -27.09 17.62
N LEU A 59 -19.93 -26.63 18.70
CA LEU A 59 -19.88 -25.23 19.12
C LEU A 59 -18.53 -24.57 18.82
N GLY A 60 -17.70 -25.19 18.00
CA GLY A 60 -16.40 -24.66 17.56
C GLY A 60 -16.51 -23.60 16.44
N ALA A 61 -15.45 -23.44 15.65
CA ALA A 61 -15.34 -22.40 14.62
C ALA A 61 -16.50 -22.39 13.61
N MET A 62 -17.02 -23.56 13.26
CA MET A 62 -18.07 -23.70 12.23
C MET A 62 -19.40 -23.05 12.61
N ILE A 63 -19.78 -22.99 13.89
CA ILE A 63 -21.02 -22.31 14.29
C ILE A 63 -20.93 -20.81 14.05
N LEU A 64 -19.76 -20.21 14.29
CA LEU A 64 -19.51 -18.80 14.00
C LEU A 64 -19.54 -18.54 12.49
N ASP A 65 -18.88 -19.38 11.70
CA ASP A 65 -18.86 -19.26 10.24
C ASP A 65 -20.28 -19.31 9.65
N GLN A 66 -21.11 -20.28 10.08
CA GLN A 66 -22.50 -20.40 9.66
C GLN A 66 -23.32 -19.18 10.05
N TYR A 67 -23.16 -18.69 11.28
CA TYR A 67 -23.83 -17.50 11.75
C TYR A 67 -23.48 -16.24 10.94
N LEU A 68 -22.17 -15.97 10.73
CA LEU A 68 -21.72 -14.78 10.01
C LEU A 68 -22.03 -14.85 8.50
N ARG A 69 -22.14 -16.05 7.94
CA ARG A 69 -22.61 -16.24 6.54
C ARG A 69 -24.11 -16.10 6.37
N SER A 70 -24.89 -16.21 7.43
CA SER A 70 -26.36 -16.13 7.35
C SER A 70 -26.87 -14.71 7.02
N PHE A 71 -26.03 -13.68 7.21
CA PHE A 71 -26.35 -12.32 6.82
C PHE A 71 -26.39 -12.17 5.30
N GLU A 72 -27.54 -11.76 4.77
CA GLU A 72 -27.72 -11.51 3.34
C GLU A 72 -26.83 -10.33 2.87
N ASN A 73 -26.77 -9.29 3.70
CA ASN A 73 -26.00 -8.08 3.44
C ASN A 73 -24.77 -8.01 4.37
N SER A 74 -23.64 -7.59 3.81
CA SER A 74 -22.41 -7.39 4.59
C SER A 74 -22.53 -6.25 5.60
N ALA A 75 -23.26 -5.18 5.28
CA ALA A 75 -23.44 -4.05 6.20
C ALA A 75 -24.24 -4.42 7.44
N ASP A 76 -25.25 -5.30 7.30
CA ASP A 76 -26.02 -5.82 8.47
C ASP A 76 -25.13 -6.64 9.40
N ARG A 77 -24.23 -7.46 8.83
CA ARG A 77 -23.22 -8.19 9.61
C ARG A 77 -22.25 -7.23 10.30
N ASP A 78 -21.77 -6.20 9.59
CA ASP A 78 -20.80 -5.26 10.11
C ASP A 78 -21.30 -4.52 11.35
N ILE A 79 -22.58 -4.20 11.42
CA ILE A 79 -23.21 -3.57 12.59
C ILE A 79 -23.02 -4.43 13.86
N ILE A 80 -23.05 -5.75 13.71
CA ILE A 80 -23.00 -6.67 14.87
C ILE A 80 -21.56 -7.16 15.11
N TRP A 81 -20.76 -7.28 14.07
CA TRP A 81 -19.48 -7.98 14.12
C TRP A 81 -18.24 -7.08 14.02
N SER A 82 -18.32 -5.97 13.26
CA SER A 82 -17.12 -5.20 12.89
C SER A 82 -16.87 -3.96 13.75
N ILE A 83 -17.83 -3.55 14.57
CA ILE A 83 -17.80 -2.26 15.26
C ILE A 83 -17.10 -2.37 16.59
N PRO A 84 -16.18 -1.45 16.93
CA PRO A 84 -15.50 -1.46 18.22
C PRO A 84 -16.44 -1.31 19.44
N SER A 85 -16.11 -1.99 20.52
CA SER A 85 -16.92 -2.05 21.76
C SER A 85 -17.04 -0.74 22.52
N ASP A 86 -16.09 0.18 22.34
CA ASP A 86 -16.02 1.42 23.10
C ASP A 86 -16.85 2.58 22.52
N LEU A 87 -17.60 2.34 21.43
CA LEU A 87 -18.50 3.33 20.84
C LEU A 87 -19.64 3.77 21.78
N ASP A 88 -19.98 2.92 22.75
CA ASP A 88 -21.12 3.13 23.64
C ASP A 88 -20.83 3.99 24.88
N GLN A 89 -19.66 4.61 25.00
CA GLN A 89 -19.31 5.43 26.17
C GLN A 89 -20.17 6.72 26.34
N HIS A 90 -21.04 7.01 25.40
CA HIS A 90 -21.91 8.21 25.41
C HIS A 90 -23.39 7.95 25.72
N GLY A 91 -23.74 6.75 26.20
CA GLY A 91 -24.99 6.50 26.90
C GLY A 91 -26.31 6.51 26.12
N ASP A 92 -26.33 7.02 24.90
CA ASP A 92 -27.55 7.28 24.13
C ASP A 92 -27.71 6.45 22.85
N SER A 93 -26.76 5.56 22.53
CA SER A 93 -26.86 4.76 21.33
C SER A 93 -27.56 3.44 21.57
N VAL A 94 -28.54 3.15 20.77
CA VAL A 94 -29.23 1.86 20.65
C VAL A 94 -28.29 0.76 20.16
N TRP A 95 -27.04 1.11 19.83
CA TRP A 95 -26.03 0.24 19.23
C TRP A 95 -25.40 -0.64 20.28
N ALA A 96 -25.41 -1.91 20.01
CA ALA A 96 -24.96 -2.93 20.92
C ALA A 96 -23.48 -2.76 21.29
N ARG A 97 -23.18 -3.01 22.55
CA ARG A 97 -21.81 -3.15 23.06
C ARG A 97 -21.24 -4.43 22.50
N PHE A 98 -20.21 -4.29 21.68
CA PHE A 98 -19.42 -5.41 21.22
C PHE A 98 -18.10 -5.41 21.98
N GLU A 99 -17.85 -6.44 22.75
CA GLU A 99 -16.53 -6.69 23.33
C GLU A 99 -15.61 -7.24 22.26
N ASP A 100 -14.41 -6.69 22.16
CA ASP A 100 -13.43 -7.14 21.19
C ASP A 100 -13.14 -8.62 21.35
N ILE A 101 -13.00 -9.31 20.22
CA ILE A 101 -12.56 -10.71 20.24
C ILE A 101 -11.10 -10.75 20.68
N GLU A 102 -10.78 -11.66 21.56
CA GLU A 102 -9.46 -11.80 22.20
C GLU A 102 -8.39 -12.38 21.26
N TYR A 103 -8.27 -11.86 20.03
CA TYR A 103 -7.23 -12.30 19.07
C TYR A 103 -5.80 -12.10 19.58
N THR A 104 -5.57 -11.15 20.47
CA THR A 104 -4.23 -10.87 21.03
C THR A 104 -3.82 -11.82 22.13
N ASN A 105 -4.73 -12.66 22.63
CA ASN A 105 -4.41 -13.64 23.64
C ASN A 105 -3.51 -14.73 23.04
N GLU A 106 -2.36 -14.98 23.66
CA GLU A 106 -1.40 -16.00 23.22
C GLU A 106 -2.01 -17.38 23.03
N SER A 107 -3.04 -17.73 23.85
CA SER A 107 -3.73 -19.02 23.74
C SER A 107 -4.56 -19.19 22.47
N TYR A 108 -4.84 -18.09 21.75
CA TYR A 108 -5.69 -18.07 20.56
C TYR A 108 -4.91 -17.68 19.28
N LYS A 109 -3.59 -17.49 19.37
CA LYS A 109 -2.75 -17.31 18.19
C LYS A 109 -2.76 -18.54 17.29
N LEU A 110 -2.53 -18.36 16.01
CA LEU A 110 -2.43 -19.45 15.07
C LEU A 110 -1.17 -20.30 15.32
N GLU A 111 -1.33 -21.60 15.26
CA GLU A 111 -0.27 -22.60 15.42
C GLU A 111 -0.13 -23.42 14.13
N ASP A 112 1.07 -23.94 13.87
CA ASP A 112 1.37 -24.70 12.65
C ASP A 112 0.46 -25.92 12.45
N GLN A 113 -0.04 -26.53 13.55
CA GLN A 113 -0.94 -27.67 13.48
C GLN A 113 -2.43 -27.30 13.30
N ASP A 114 -2.78 -26.02 13.32
CA ASP A 114 -4.17 -25.61 13.17
C ASP A 114 -4.69 -25.95 11.78
N CYS A 115 -5.86 -26.56 11.70
CA CYS A 115 -6.55 -26.86 10.45
C CYS A 115 -7.43 -25.68 10.03
N PHE A 116 -7.68 -25.52 8.72
CA PHE A 116 -8.39 -24.38 8.15
C PHE A 116 -9.78 -24.13 8.78
N ASP A 117 -10.49 -25.18 9.15
CA ASP A 117 -11.85 -25.16 9.72
C ASP A 117 -11.89 -25.03 11.25
N GLY A 118 -10.74 -24.75 11.85
CA GLY A 118 -10.55 -24.48 13.27
C GLY A 118 -10.27 -23.00 13.57
N MET A 119 -9.20 -22.74 14.33
CA MET A 119 -8.79 -21.38 14.70
C MET A 119 -8.61 -20.45 13.50
N PRO A 120 -7.98 -20.86 12.37
CA PRO A 120 -7.86 -19.99 11.19
C PRO A 120 -9.21 -19.53 10.63
N LEU A 121 -10.26 -20.34 10.73
CA LEU A 121 -11.60 -19.94 10.32
C LEU A 121 -12.19 -18.83 11.19
N VAL A 122 -11.90 -18.82 12.49
CA VAL A 122 -12.28 -17.72 13.38
C VAL A 122 -11.50 -16.44 13.02
N TRP A 123 -10.19 -16.56 12.82
CA TRP A 123 -9.32 -15.44 12.48
C TRP A 123 -9.69 -14.76 11.17
N VAL A 124 -10.00 -15.53 10.13
CA VAL A 124 -10.29 -14.96 8.80
C VAL A 124 -11.51 -14.04 8.78
N TRP A 125 -12.47 -14.26 9.67
CA TRP A 125 -13.62 -13.36 9.82
C TRP A 125 -13.24 -11.96 10.32
N GLY A 126 -12.13 -11.82 10.98
CA GLY A 126 -11.58 -10.51 11.35
C GLY A 126 -11.13 -9.64 10.16
N LEU A 127 -10.97 -10.20 8.96
CA LEU A 127 -10.73 -9.43 7.74
C LEU A 127 -11.93 -8.54 7.35
N THR A 128 -13.09 -8.77 7.95
CA THR A 128 -14.27 -7.91 7.76
C THR A 128 -14.27 -6.67 8.64
N PHE A 129 -13.38 -6.56 9.62
CA PHE A 129 -13.35 -5.46 10.58
C PHE A 129 -13.11 -4.10 9.91
N VAL A 130 -13.67 -3.06 10.53
CA VAL A 130 -13.42 -1.67 10.16
C VAL A 130 -12.15 -1.12 10.79
N ASP A 131 -11.58 -1.81 11.79
CA ASP A 131 -10.31 -1.46 12.41
C ASP A 131 -9.13 -1.95 11.55
N ASN A 132 -8.43 -1.03 10.90
CA ASN A 132 -7.33 -1.33 10.01
C ASN A 132 -6.10 -1.92 10.72
N GLU A 133 -5.85 -1.54 11.97
CA GLU A 133 -4.72 -2.10 12.74
C GLU A 133 -4.98 -3.57 13.08
N LYS A 134 -6.21 -3.89 13.54
CA LYS A 134 -6.61 -5.28 13.77
C LYS A 134 -6.59 -6.10 12.48
N ARG A 135 -7.13 -5.58 11.40
CA ARG A 135 -7.07 -6.26 10.10
C ARG A 135 -5.64 -6.55 9.66
N THR A 136 -4.73 -5.60 9.84
CA THR A 136 -3.31 -5.79 9.53
C THR A 136 -2.70 -6.89 10.36
N MET A 137 -2.94 -6.90 11.67
CA MET A 137 -2.50 -7.98 12.55
C MET A 137 -3.04 -9.34 12.06
N ILE A 138 -4.32 -9.39 11.73
CA ILE A 138 -4.96 -10.62 11.24
C ILE A 138 -4.38 -11.08 9.91
N ARG A 139 -4.15 -10.17 8.95
CA ARG A 139 -3.49 -10.52 7.68
C ARG A 139 -2.10 -11.09 7.91
N LYS A 140 -1.31 -10.49 8.80
CA LYS A 140 0.03 -10.98 9.17
C LYS A 140 -0.01 -12.39 9.72
N GLU A 141 -0.87 -12.64 10.70
CA GLU A 141 -0.95 -13.96 11.34
C GLU A 141 -1.45 -15.04 10.38
N ILE A 142 -2.49 -14.76 9.58
CA ILE A 142 -2.96 -15.72 8.58
C ILE A 142 -1.89 -15.96 7.49
N THR A 143 -1.16 -14.93 7.07
CA THR A 143 -0.09 -15.09 6.09
C THR A 143 1.04 -15.96 6.65
N LYS A 144 1.46 -15.70 7.90
CA LYS A 144 2.49 -16.48 8.58
C LYS A 144 2.09 -17.96 8.68
N TRP A 145 0.89 -18.23 9.19
CA TRP A 145 0.35 -19.58 9.26
C TRP A 145 0.22 -20.22 7.86
N GLY A 146 -0.25 -19.48 6.86
CA GLY A 146 -0.41 -19.97 5.49
C GLY A 146 0.92 -20.31 4.81
N ILE A 147 2.02 -19.64 5.17
CA ILE A 147 3.37 -19.98 4.70
C ILE A 147 3.82 -21.33 5.26
N GLU A 148 3.54 -21.61 6.52
CA GLU A 148 3.88 -22.89 7.16
C GLU A 148 2.93 -24.03 6.70
N GLN A 149 1.65 -23.71 6.42
CA GLN A 149 0.62 -24.66 6.06
C GLN A 149 -0.11 -24.30 4.74
N PRO A 150 0.58 -24.23 3.59
CA PRO A 150 0.02 -23.70 2.36
C PRO A 150 -1.18 -24.49 1.81
N GLU A 151 -1.25 -25.81 2.00
CA GLU A 151 -2.39 -26.62 1.58
C GLU A 151 -3.63 -26.39 2.47
N GLU A 152 -3.45 -26.22 3.78
CA GLU A 152 -4.55 -25.84 4.68
C GLU A 152 -5.01 -24.41 4.41
N PHE A 153 -4.07 -23.48 4.12
CA PHE A 153 -4.41 -22.14 3.69
C PHE A 153 -5.23 -22.14 2.39
N TYR A 154 -4.89 -23.00 1.40
CA TYR A 154 -5.71 -23.13 0.19
C TYR A 154 -7.15 -23.52 0.51
N LYS A 155 -7.36 -24.45 1.45
CA LYS A 155 -8.72 -24.85 1.88
C LYS A 155 -9.46 -23.68 2.55
N LEU A 156 -8.78 -22.91 3.41
CA LEU A 156 -9.33 -21.69 4.01
C LEU A 156 -9.70 -20.66 2.95
N PHE A 157 -8.80 -20.41 1.99
CA PHE A 157 -9.04 -19.53 0.86
C PHE A 157 -10.27 -19.96 0.06
N GLU A 158 -10.34 -21.22 -0.37
CA GLU A 158 -11.46 -21.75 -1.16
C GLU A 158 -12.79 -21.65 -0.41
N HIS A 159 -12.78 -21.92 0.90
CA HIS A 159 -13.95 -21.81 1.75
C HIS A 159 -14.41 -20.36 1.92
N PHE A 160 -13.47 -19.43 2.16
CA PHE A 160 -13.79 -18.06 2.56
C PHE A 160 -13.96 -17.08 1.38
N VAL A 161 -13.33 -17.31 0.24
CA VAL A 161 -13.31 -16.38 -0.90
C VAL A 161 -14.71 -16.02 -1.45
N ASN A 162 -15.73 -16.81 -1.15
CA ASN A 162 -17.11 -16.57 -1.59
C ASN A 162 -17.95 -15.78 -0.58
N VAL A 163 -17.34 -15.29 0.52
CA VAL A 163 -18.06 -14.43 1.48
C VAL A 163 -18.63 -13.18 0.79
N ASN A 164 -19.74 -12.66 1.27
CA ASN A 164 -20.41 -11.49 0.70
C ASN A 164 -19.77 -10.13 1.11
N ASP A 165 -18.48 -10.12 1.49
CA ASP A 165 -17.72 -8.95 1.88
C ASP A 165 -16.56 -8.73 0.90
N ILE A 166 -16.56 -7.61 0.18
CA ILE A 166 -15.56 -7.33 -0.87
C ILE A 166 -14.21 -6.99 -0.25
N GLN A 167 -14.19 -6.30 0.91
CA GLN A 167 -12.94 -6.00 1.63
C GLN A 167 -12.24 -7.30 2.06
N ALA A 168 -12.97 -8.19 2.74
CA ALA A 168 -12.42 -9.46 3.17
C ALA A 168 -11.96 -10.35 2.00
N LYS A 169 -12.69 -10.30 0.86
CA LYS A 169 -12.22 -10.93 -0.38
C LYS A 169 -10.91 -10.35 -0.88
N THR A 170 -10.79 -9.04 -0.86
CA THR A 170 -9.56 -8.37 -1.30
C THR A 170 -8.39 -8.78 -0.42
N ASP A 171 -8.58 -8.77 0.91
CA ASP A 171 -7.55 -9.15 1.87
C ASP A 171 -7.13 -10.62 1.73
N ILE A 172 -8.08 -11.55 1.55
CA ILE A 172 -7.70 -12.98 1.39
C ILE A 172 -6.95 -13.25 0.07
N PHE A 173 -7.23 -12.48 -1.01
CA PHE A 173 -6.44 -12.55 -2.23
C PHE A 173 -5.04 -11.96 -2.03
N ALA A 174 -4.91 -10.89 -1.27
CA ALA A 174 -3.61 -10.31 -0.92
C ALA A 174 -2.77 -11.31 -0.10
N ILE A 175 -3.38 -11.97 0.89
CA ILE A 175 -2.73 -13.04 1.66
C ILE A 175 -2.33 -14.20 0.75
N ALA A 176 -3.23 -14.64 -0.14
CA ALA A 176 -2.93 -15.72 -1.09
C ALA A 176 -1.74 -15.39 -2.00
N MET A 177 -1.61 -14.13 -2.42
CA MET A 177 -0.46 -13.66 -3.18
C MET A 177 0.83 -13.76 -2.34
N ALA A 178 0.82 -13.28 -1.08
CA ALA A 178 1.97 -13.33 -0.20
C ALA A 178 2.42 -14.77 0.10
N VAL A 179 1.48 -15.66 0.43
CA VAL A 179 1.75 -17.10 0.62
C VAL A 179 2.32 -17.72 -0.64
N THR A 180 1.75 -17.41 -1.81
CA THR A 180 2.22 -17.93 -3.10
C THR A 180 3.65 -17.48 -3.38
N TYR A 181 3.99 -16.23 -3.09
CA TYR A 181 5.34 -15.72 -3.31
C TYR A 181 6.38 -16.50 -2.50
N VAL A 182 6.12 -16.72 -1.20
CA VAL A 182 7.05 -17.45 -0.32
C VAL A 182 7.07 -18.93 -0.66
N CYS A 183 5.90 -19.52 -0.90
CA CYS A 183 5.75 -20.95 -1.15
C CYS A 183 5.82 -21.32 -2.64
N LYS A 184 6.41 -20.47 -3.50
CA LYS A 184 6.45 -20.69 -4.97
C LYS A 184 7.06 -22.03 -5.39
N LYS A 185 7.93 -22.63 -4.57
CA LYS A 185 8.51 -23.96 -4.80
C LYS A 185 7.61 -25.10 -4.34
N ASN A 186 6.52 -24.83 -3.63
CA ASN A 186 5.52 -25.83 -3.31
C ASN A 186 4.57 -26.03 -4.51
N HIS A 187 4.95 -26.91 -5.44
CA HIS A 187 4.19 -27.16 -6.66
C HIS A 187 2.78 -27.69 -6.41
N SER A 188 2.53 -28.39 -5.29
CA SER A 188 1.19 -28.86 -4.91
C SER A 188 0.25 -27.69 -4.67
N TYR A 189 0.63 -26.79 -3.78
CA TYR A 189 -0.12 -25.58 -3.48
C TYR A 189 -0.28 -24.69 -4.72
N LEU A 190 0.82 -24.42 -5.43
CA LEU A 190 0.84 -23.52 -6.57
C LEU A 190 -0.11 -23.99 -7.69
N LYS A 191 -0.19 -25.30 -7.91
CA LYS A 191 -1.11 -25.90 -8.86
C LYS A 191 -2.57 -25.77 -8.43
N LEU A 192 -2.87 -25.92 -7.15
CA LEU A 192 -4.21 -25.76 -6.61
C LEU A 192 -4.71 -24.34 -6.78
N ILE A 193 -3.97 -23.36 -6.27
CA ILE A 193 -4.37 -21.95 -6.26
C ILE A 193 -4.45 -21.39 -7.70
N SER A 194 -3.47 -21.65 -8.55
CA SER A 194 -3.46 -21.18 -9.95
C SER A 194 -4.61 -21.79 -10.77
N LYS A 195 -4.94 -23.08 -10.56
CA LYS A 195 -6.09 -23.71 -11.19
C LYS A 195 -7.40 -23.06 -10.77
N TRP A 196 -7.56 -22.78 -9.48
CA TRP A 196 -8.74 -22.10 -8.94
C TRP A 196 -8.91 -20.70 -9.55
N ILE A 197 -7.85 -19.89 -9.54
CA ILE A 197 -7.84 -18.52 -10.08
C ILE A 197 -8.13 -18.52 -11.57
N LYS A 198 -7.46 -19.38 -12.33
CA LYS A 198 -7.71 -19.52 -13.77
C LYS A 198 -9.17 -19.83 -14.09
N HIS A 199 -9.81 -20.69 -13.28
CA HIS A 199 -11.18 -21.09 -13.49
C HIS A 199 -12.19 -20.02 -13.05
N ASN A 200 -11.97 -19.41 -11.90
CA ASN A 200 -12.96 -18.53 -11.27
C ASN A 200 -12.76 -17.03 -11.64
N ILE A 201 -11.53 -16.60 -11.91
CA ILE A 201 -11.23 -15.20 -12.23
C ILE A 201 -11.05 -15.00 -13.73
N PHE A 202 -10.11 -15.69 -14.39
CA PHE A 202 -9.69 -15.36 -15.76
C PHE A 202 -10.34 -16.18 -16.88
N GLN A 203 -11.16 -17.14 -16.62
CA GLN A 203 -12.02 -17.93 -17.52
C GLN A 203 -11.70 -17.86 -19.03
N ASN A 204 -10.50 -18.28 -19.44
CA ASN A 204 -10.02 -18.20 -20.83
C ASN A 204 -9.92 -16.78 -21.41
N GLY A 205 -9.54 -15.79 -20.59
CA GLY A 205 -9.36 -14.40 -20.99
C GLY A 205 -10.64 -13.56 -20.91
N LYS A 206 -11.72 -14.12 -20.38
CA LYS A 206 -12.90 -13.36 -19.98
C LYS A 206 -12.91 -13.23 -18.47
N ILE A 207 -12.93 -12.00 -17.97
CA ILE A 207 -13.18 -11.78 -16.55
C ILE A 207 -14.68 -11.81 -16.31
N LYS A 208 -15.10 -12.74 -15.48
CA LYS A 208 -16.51 -12.95 -15.16
C LYS A 208 -16.95 -11.95 -14.10
N SER A 209 -17.53 -10.84 -14.52
CA SER A 209 -18.21 -9.86 -13.64
C SER A 209 -17.43 -9.34 -12.42
N ILE A 210 -16.12 -9.56 -12.37
CA ILE A 210 -15.25 -9.10 -11.31
C ILE A 210 -14.55 -7.84 -11.80
N HIS A 211 -15.06 -6.69 -11.39
CA HIS A 211 -14.47 -5.40 -11.75
C HIS A 211 -13.43 -4.91 -10.72
N ASN A 212 -13.36 -5.50 -9.53
CA ASN A 212 -12.44 -5.09 -8.49
C ASN A 212 -10.98 -5.18 -8.96
N ALA A 213 -10.32 -4.03 -9.10
CA ALA A 213 -8.97 -3.92 -9.63
C ALA A 213 -7.94 -4.63 -8.73
N ALA A 214 -8.08 -4.52 -7.39
CA ALA A 214 -7.17 -5.14 -6.45
C ALA A 214 -7.23 -6.67 -6.50
N ILE A 215 -8.43 -7.24 -6.51
CA ILE A 215 -8.60 -8.70 -6.64
C ILE A 215 -7.97 -9.21 -7.93
N ARG A 216 -8.19 -8.52 -9.06
CA ARG A 216 -7.58 -8.89 -10.35
C ARG A 216 -6.06 -8.84 -10.30
N TYR A 217 -5.55 -7.80 -9.65
CA TYR A 217 -4.12 -7.60 -9.54
C TYR A 217 -3.46 -8.71 -8.73
N TYR A 218 -3.98 -9.03 -7.54
CA TYR A 218 -3.48 -10.13 -6.73
C TYR A 218 -3.61 -11.50 -7.44
N ALA A 219 -4.76 -11.73 -8.08
CA ALA A 219 -4.96 -12.96 -8.85
C ALA A 219 -3.95 -13.09 -10.01
N ARG A 220 -3.68 -12.00 -10.75
CA ARG A 220 -2.65 -11.98 -11.79
C ARG A 220 -1.27 -12.27 -11.22
N ALA A 221 -0.96 -11.70 -10.07
CA ALA A 221 0.29 -11.91 -9.38
C ALA A 221 0.57 -13.38 -9.10
N ILE A 222 -0.40 -14.06 -8.57
CA ILE A 222 -0.33 -15.51 -8.32
C ILE A 222 -0.11 -16.27 -9.63
N MET A 223 -0.79 -15.87 -10.72
CA MET A 223 -0.61 -16.51 -12.04
C MET A 223 0.76 -16.25 -12.65
N GLU A 224 1.33 -15.06 -12.49
CA GLU A 224 2.70 -14.74 -12.94
C GLU A 224 3.73 -15.57 -12.15
N CYS A 225 3.53 -15.73 -10.85
CA CYS A 225 4.36 -16.60 -10.02
C CYS A 225 4.27 -18.06 -10.49
N ALA A 226 3.07 -18.58 -10.74
CA ALA A 226 2.88 -19.91 -11.28
C ALA A 226 3.51 -20.11 -12.67
N TYR A 227 3.50 -19.08 -13.51
CA TYR A 227 4.17 -19.07 -14.78
C TYR A 227 5.70 -19.12 -14.65
N SER A 228 6.27 -18.33 -13.75
CA SER A 228 7.72 -18.31 -13.51
C SER A 228 8.26 -19.66 -13.00
N GLU A 229 7.43 -20.42 -12.28
CA GLU A 229 7.76 -21.77 -11.76
C GLU A 229 7.38 -22.90 -12.73
N GLY A 230 6.91 -22.56 -13.95
CA GLY A 230 6.62 -23.54 -15.01
C GLY A 230 5.28 -24.26 -14.94
N GLU A 231 4.39 -23.87 -14.02
CA GLU A 231 3.03 -24.44 -13.91
C GLU A 231 2.09 -23.98 -15.04
N LEU A 232 2.44 -22.88 -15.72
CA LEU A 232 1.67 -22.30 -16.81
C LEU A 232 2.57 -22.08 -18.04
N ASN A 233 1.99 -22.22 -19.23
CA ASN A 233 2.64 -21.85 -20.47
C ASN A 233 2.25 -20.42 -20.94
N ASP A 234 2.94 -19.91 -21.97
CA ASP A 234 2.74 -18.55 -22.52
C ASP A 234 1.28 -18.27 -22.91
N ILE A 235 0.59 -19.27 -23.51
CA ILE A 235 -0.81 -19.11 -23.93
C ILE A 235 -1.72 -18.93 -22.71
N GLN A 236 -1.40 -19.61 -21.62
CA GLN A 236 -2.22 -19.56 -20.41
C GLN A 236 -2.02 -18.26 -19.66
N ILE A 237 -0.78 -17.82 -19.45
CA ILE A 237 -0.50 -16.58 -18.74
C ILE A 237 -0.97 -15.35 -19.55
N ASN A 238 -0.84 -15.33 -20.86
CA ASN A 238 -1.32 -14.22 -21.68
C ASN A 238 -2.85 -14.02 -21.60
N LYS A 239 -3.60 -15.05 -21.21
CA LYS A 239 -5.04 -14.91 -20.93
C LYS A 239 -5.35 -14.28 -19.57
N CYS A 240 -4.36 -14.23 -18.68
CA CYS A 240 -4.46 -13.65 -17.35
C CYS A 240 -3.91 -12.22 -17.28
N ARG A 241 -3.37 -11.72 -18.39
CA ARG A 241 -2.81 -10.36 -18.52
C ARG A 241 -3.80 -9.41 -19.17
N PRO A 242 -3.81 -8.11 -18.78
CA PRO A 242 -4.61 -7.10 -19.47
C PRO A 242 -4.14 -6.93 -20.94
N PRO A 243 -5.01 -6.36 -21.83
CA PRO A 243 -6.36 -5.91 -21.57
C PRO A 243 -7.36 -7.07 -21.44
N TYR A 244 -8.26 -6.96 -20.47
CA TYR A 244 -9.26 -8.00 -20.24
C TYR A 244 -10.50 -7.82 -21.09
N ARG A 245 -11.08 -8.93 -21.56
CA ARG A 245 -12.42 -8.92 -22.17
C ARG A 245 -13.46 -9.04 -21.08
N THR A 246 -14.19 -7.97 -20.83
CA THR A 246 -15.30 -7.98 -19.87
C THR A 246 -16.65 -8.09 -20.57
N ASP A 247 -17.62 -8.66 -19.86
CA ASP A 247 -19.01 -8.53 -20.26
C ASP A 247 -19.42 -7.07 -20.23
N SER A 248 -20.29 -6.68 -21.16
CA SER A 248 -20.80 -5.30 -21.31
C SER A 248 -21.76 -4.85 -20.21
N THR A 249 -21.79 -5.57 -19.09
CA THR A 249 -22.64 -5.25 -17.94
C THR A 249 -22.27 -3.91 -17.36
N LEU A 250 -23.24 -3.04 -17.26
CA LEU A 250 -23.07 -1.76 -16.58
C LEU A 250 -22.98 -2.02 -15.08
N LEU A 251 -22.11 -1.26 -14.41
CA LEU A 251 -22.06 -1.25 -12.96
C LEU A 251 -23.44 -0.92 -12.36
N PRO A 252 -23.73 -1.39 -11.15
CA PRO A 252 -24.91 -0.93 -10.43
C PRO A 252 -24.88 0.58 -10.30
N PHE A 253 -26.00 1.21 -10.59
CA PHE A 253 -26.17 2.64 -10.44
C PHE A 253 -27.51 2.90 -9.76
N ALA A 254 -27.52 3.72 -8.73
CA ALA A 254 -28.75 4.13 -8.07
C ALA A 254 -29.35 5.33 -8.81
N PRO A 255 -30.43 5.16 -9.60
CA PRO A 255 -31.01 6.26 -10.38
C PRO A 255 -31.55 7.41 -9.51
N GLU A 256 -31.90 7.07 -8.27
CA GLU A 256 -32.41 8.00 -7.26
C GLU A 256 -31.33 8.83 -6.58
N ALA A 257 -30.07 8.41 -6.71
CA ALA A 257 -28.96 9.15 -6.19
C ALA A 257 -28.71 10.38 -7.07
N THR A 258 -29.50 11.39 -6.90
CA THR A 258 -29.00 12.75 -7.01
C THR A 258 -27.96 12.88 -5.91
N VAL A 259 -26.81 12.31 -6.11
CA VAL A 259 -25.68 12.46 -5.22
C VAL A 259 -25.25 13.90 -5.36
N GLY A 260 -25.85 14.73 -4.54
CA GLY A 260 -25.41 16.09 -4.37
C GLY A 260 -24.07 16.06 -3.71
N THR A 261 -23.15 16.86 -4.20
CA THR A 261 -22.01 17.32 -3.42
C THR A 261 -22.55 17.99 -2.14
N ARG A 262 -21.74 18.12 -1.11
CA ARG A 262 -22.07 18.80 0.15
C ARG A 262 -22.78 20.15 -0.02
N THR A 263 -22.62 20.80 -1.19
CA THR A 263 -23.29 22.04 -1.62
C THR A 263 -24.77 21.86 -1.95
N ASP A 264 -25.23 20.66 -2.27
CA ASP A 264 -26.60 20.41 -2.71
C ASP A 264 -27.54 19.89 -1.60
N GLY A 265 -27.04 19.86 -0.35
CA GLY A 265 -27.86 19.48 0.80
C GLY A 265 -28.05 17.97 1.03
N TYR A 266 -27.47 17.12 0.20
CA TYR A 266 -27.47 15.66 0.40
C TYR A 266 -26.23 15.25 1.19
N LYS A 267 -26.42 14.75 2.41
CA LYS A 267 -25.35 14.30 3.31
C LYS A 267 -24.94 12.85 3.08
N THR A 268 -25.09 12.30 1.90
CA THR A 268 -24.96 10.87 1.64
C THR A 268 -23.52 10.37 1.58
N MET A 269 -22.55 11.25 1.40
CA MET A 269 -21.12 10.90 1.43
C MET A 269 -20.32 12.10 1.89
N ASP A 270 -19.39 11.89 2.80
CA ASP A 270 -18.48 12.94 3.24
C ASP A 270 -17.71 13.52 2.05
N TYR A 271 -17.39 14.82 2.14
CA TYR A 271 -16.64 15.53 1.09
C TYR A 271 -15.29 14.85 0.84
N ASP A 272 -14.59 14.44 1.89
CA ASP A 272 -13.26 13.83 1.76
C ASP A 272 -13.36 12.47 1.06
N LEU A 273 -14.37 11.65 1.35
CA LEU A 273 -14.58 10.40 0.63
C LEU A 273 -14.94 10.62 -0.84
N SER A 274 -15.87 11.55 -1.11
CA SER A 274 -16.31 11.82 -2.48
C SER A 274 -15.22 12.45 -3.34
N LYS A 275 -14.49 13.40 -2.79
CA LYS A 275 -13.49 14.18 -3.53
C LYS A 275 -12.13 13.50 -3.58
N TYR A 276 -11.60 13.09 -2.43
CA TYR A 276 -10.22 12.60 -2.37
C TYR A 276 -10.10 11.09 -2.51
N VAL A 277 -11.11 10.30 -2.10
CA VAL A 277 -11.08 8.84 -2.28
C VAL A 277 -11.60 8.42 -3.63
N LEU A 278 -12.70 8.99 -4.12
CA LEU A 278 -13.34 8.58 -5.38
C LEU A 278 -12.97 9.45 -6.57
N CYS A 279 -13.47 10.69 -6.61
CA CYS A 279 -13.43 11.48 -7.83
C CYS A 279 -12.01 11.93 -8.20
N GLY A 280 -11.24 12.44 -7.26
CA GLY A 280 -9.91 12.96 -7.53
C GLY A 280 -8.94 11.92 -8.11
N PRO A 281 -8.78 10.74 -7.49
CA PRO A 281 -7.95 9.68 -8.07
C PRO A 281 -8.44 9.20 -9.43
N ILE A 282 -9.74 8.97 -9.59
CA ILE A 282 -10.30 8.52 -10.87
C ILE A 282 -10.11 9.58 -11.95
N ASP A 283 -10.29 10.87 -11.62
CA ASP A 283 -10.06 11.98 -12.54
C ASP A 283 -8.60 12.01 -13.02
N ARG A 284 -7.64 11.91 -12.11
CA ARG A 284 -6.21 11.87 -12.44
C ARG A 284 -5.87 10.66 -13.33
N MET A 285 -6.35 9.49 -12.95
CA MET A 285 -6.00 8.24 -13.65
C MET A 285 -6.62 8.10 -15.04
N PHE A 286 -7.83 8.59 -15.25
CA PHE A 286 -8.57 8.29 -16.48
C PHE A 286 -9.03 9.52 -17.24
N PHE A 287 -9.20 10.69 -16.62
CA PHE A 287 -9.87 11.83 -17.22
C PHE A 287 -8.96 12.98 -17.58
N ALA A 288 -7.71 12.94 -17.15
CA ALA A 288 -6.72 13.96 -17.47
C ALA A 288 -6.51 14.12 -19.00
N ASN A 289 -6.63 13.04 -19.76
CA ASN A 289 -6.46 13.06 -21.21
C ASN A 289 -7.76 13.39 -21.96
N ARG A 290 -7.69 14.32 -22.92
CA ARG A 290 -8.84 14.73 -23.76
C ARG A 290 -9.47 13.59 -24.58
N ASN A 291 -8.70 12.59 -24.99
CA ASN A 291 -9.22 11.45 -25.72
C ASN A 291 -10.07 10.55 -24.83
N ASN A 292 -9.63 10.34 -23.60
CA ASN A 292 -10.38 9.57 -22.61
C ASN A 292 -11.71 10.24 -22.27
N LYS A 293 -11.76 11.56 -22.23
CA LYS A 293 -13.00 12.31 -21.98
C LYS A 293 -14.14 11.91 -22.91
N LYS A 294 -13.84 11.68 -24.20
CA LYS A 294 -14.85 11.22 -25.18
C LYS A 294 -15.38 9.82 -24.87
N GLU A 295 -14.53 8.91 -24.38
CA GLU A 295 -14.99 7.56 -24.01
C GLU A 295 -15.83 7.58 -22.74
N ILE A 296 -15.49 8.44 -21.79
CA ILE A 296 -16.29 8.65 -20.58
C ILE A 296 -17.64 9.23 -20.93
N ASP A 297 -17.71 10.24 -21.80
CA ASP A 297 -18.96 10.81 -22.26
C ASP A 297 -19.87 9.75 -22.91
N LYS A 298 -19.29 8.77 -23.59
CA LYS A 298 -20.05 7.62 -24.12
C LYS A 298 -20.60 6.74 -23.00
N ILE A 299 -19.81 6.47 -21.96
CA ILE A 299 -20.26 5.70 -20.79
C ILE A 299 -21.40 6.46 -20.10
N VAL A 300 -21.19 7.72 -19.76
CA VAL A 300 -22.18 8.60 -19.10
C VAL A 300 -23.47 8.66 -19.92
N THR A 301 -23.38 8.88 -21.24
CA THR A 301 -24.55 8.91 -22.15
C THR A 301 -25.29 7.57 -22.12
N ARG A 302 -24.60 6.44 -22.06
CA ARG A 302 -25.25 5.12 -21.99
C ARG A 302 -26.01 4.94 -20.69
N TYR A 303 -25.45 5.37 -19.56
CA TYR A 303 -26.12 5.35 -18.26
C TYR A 303 -27.33 6.32 -18.22
N SER A 304 -27.13 7.54 -18.69
CA SER A 304 -28.18 8.55 -18.79
C SER A 304 -29.42 8.01 -19.57
N LYS A 305 -29.19 7.36 -20.72
CA LYS A 305 -30.25 6.72 -21.51
C LYS A 305 -30.89 5.54 -20.78
N LYS A 306 -30.10 4.66 -20.17
CA LYS A 306 -30.61 3.46 -19.50
C LYS A 306 -31.51 3.83 -18.31
N TYR A 307 -31.06 4.78 -17.50
CA TYR A 307 -31.78 5.18 -16.27
C TYR A 307 -32.63 6.44 -16.42
N LYS A 308 -32.74 7.00 -17.64
CA LYS A 308 -33.52 8.20 -17.94
C LYS A 308 -33.14 9.40 -17.08
N LEU A 309 -31.83 9.57 -16.82
CA LEU A 309 -31.29 10.66 -16.03
C LEU A 309 -31.03 11.88 -16.92
N GLN A 310 -31.40 13.06 -16.44
CA GLN A 310 -31.03 14.34 -17.06
C GLN A 310 -29.77 14.88 -16.38
N ASP A 311 -28.93 15.59 -17.13
CA ASP A 311 -27.75 16.29 -16.63
C ASP A 311 -26.74 15.42 -15.86
N LEU A 312 -26.58 14.15 -16.27
CA LEU A 312 -25.59 13.25 -15.70
C LEU A 312 -24.18 13.65 -16.16
N THR A 313 -23.35 14.10 -15.24
CA THR A 313 -21.92 14.36 -15.46
C THR A 313 -21.07 13.13 -15.13
N ALA A 314 -19.78 13.14 -15.52
CA ALA A 314 -18.84 12.07 -15.16
C ALA A 314 -18.71 11.92 -13.63
N GLU A 315 -18.58 13.01 -12.90
CA GLU A 315 -18.52 13.02 -11.43
C GLU A 315 -19.79 12.43 -10.81
N LYS A 316 -20.97 12.86 -11.24
CA LYS A 316 -22.25 12.31 -10.77
C LYS A 316 -22.39 10.82 -11.10
N TRP A 317 -21.84 10.38 -12.23
CA TRP A 317 -21.82 8.97 -12.60
C TRP A 317 -20.92 8.15 -11.68
N ILE A 318 -19.70 8.65 -11.34
CA ILE A 318 -18.78 8.01 -10.40
C ILE A 318 -19.44 7.85 -9.04
N LEU A 319 -19.90 8.96 -8.48
CA LEU A 319 -20.53 8.99 -7.15
C LEU A 319 -21.79 8.10 -7.11
N GLY A 320 -22.65 8.19 -8.12
CA GLY A 320 -23.86 7.37 -8.21
C GLY A 320 -23.57 5.88 -8.36
N SER A 321 -22.52 5.52 -9.09
CA SER A 321 -22.09 4.14 -9.25
C SER A 321 -21.52 3.58 -7.94
N ALA A 322 -20.67 4.34 -7.25
CA ALA A 322 -20.16 3.97 -5.94
C ALA A 322 -21.29 3.82 -4.92
N PHE A 323 -22.18 4.77 -4.87
CA PHE A 323 -23.32 4.76 -3.96
C PHE A 323 -24.27 3.58 -4.21
N GLY A 324 -24.51 3.25 -5.49
CA GLY A 324 -25.29 2.06 -5.85
C GLY A 324 -24.67 0.76 -5.35
N GLN A 325 -23.34 0.67 -5.27
CA GLN A 325 -22.64 -0.48 -4.71
C GLN A 325 -22.71 -0.51 -3.19
N ILE A 326 -22.54 0.64 -2.54
CA ILE A 326 -22.67 0.77 -1.09
C ILE A 326 -24.07 0.33 -0.63
N LYS A 327 -25.13 0.80 -1.32
CA LYS A 327 -26.51 0.35 -1.05
C LYS A 327 -26.70 -1.15 -1.28
N LYS A 328 -26.08 -1.70 -2.30
CA LYS A 328 -26.12 -3.16 -2.55
C LYS A 328 -25.46 -3.99 -1.44
N ALA A 329 -24.50 -3.41 -0.72
CA ALA A 329 -23.91 -4.03 0.46
C ALA A 329 -24.81 -3.99 1.70
N GLY A 330 -25.97 -3.30 1.62
CA GLY A 330 -26.93 -3.17 2.72
C GLY A 330 -26.89 -1.82 3.43
N TRP A 331 -26.04 -0.89 2.98
CA TRP A 331 -26.00 0.45 3.59
C TRP A 331 -27.32 1.19 3.42
N CYS A 332 -27.80 1.80 4.49
CA CYS A 332 -28.95 2.69 4.46
C CYS A 332 -28.69 3.94 5.29
N GLU A 333 -29.21 5.07 4.83
CA GLU A 333 -29.00 6.39 5.44
C GLU A 333 -29.51 6.46 6.87
N GLU A 334 -30.66 5.85 7.14
CA GLU A 334 -31.29 5.87 8.45
C GLU A 334 -30.46 5.25 9.56
N ILE A 335 -29.73 4.17 9.22
CA ILE A 335 -28.88 3.44 10.19
C ILE A 335 -27.53 4.13 10.34
N PHE A 336 -26.89 4.52 9.22
CA PHE A 336 -25.51 4.97 9.25
C PHE A 336 -25.36 6.48 9.49
N TYR A 337 -26.28 7.31 9.00
CA TYR A 337 -26.28 8.76 9.28
C TYR A 337 -27.31 9.20 10.33
N GLY A 338 -28.32 8.39 10.59
CA GLY A 338 -29.41 8.74 11.52
C GLY A 338 -30.51 9.55 10.86
N LYS A 339 -31.64 9.68 11.58
CA LYS A 339 -32.76 10.51 11.14
C LYS A 339 -32.57 11.93 11.65
N PRO A 340 -32.65 12.95 10.79
CA PRO A 340 -32.79 14.30 11.26
C PRO A 340 -34.13 14.43 11.99
N ASN A 341 -34.11 14.50 13.30
CA ASN A 341 -35.30 14.84 14.05
C ASN A 341 -35.57 16.33 13.93
N GLY A 342 -36.71 16.67 13.33
CA GLY A 342 -37.20 18.05 13.29
C GLY A 342 -37.73 18.51 14.65
N GLY A 343 -36.91 18.48 15.68
CA GLY A 343 -37.31 18.96 17.03
C GLY A 343 -36.21 18.83 18.03
N ASP A 344 -36.11 19.76 18.93
CA ASP A 344 -35.02 20.10 19.85
C ASP A 344 -34.56 19.03 20.88
N GLU A 345 -35.02 17.79 20.81
CA GLU A 345 -34.63 16.74 21.77
C GLU A 345 -34.28 15.43 21.07
N GLY A 346 -32.97 15.10 21.02
CA GLY A 346 -32.47 13.76 20.73
C GLY A 346 -32.31 13.44 19.26
N GLU A 347 -31.29 13.95 18.58
CA GLU A 347 -30.79 13.38 17.32
C GLU A 347 -30.36 11.93 17.58
N ILE A 348 -31.02 10.97 16.95
CA ILE A 348 -30.48 9.61 16.86
C ILE A 348 -29.29 9.68 15.92
N LEU A 349 -28.12 9.67 16.51
CA LEU A 349 -26.86 9.64 15.77
C LEU A 349 -26.75 8.32 15.01
N GLY A 350 -26.51 8.42 13.71
CA GLY A 350 -26.18 7.24 12.91
C GLY A 350 -24.82 6.70 13.31
N LEU A 351 -24.61 5.43 12.99
CA LEU A 351 -23.42 4.69 13.37
C LEU A 351 -22.12 5.30 12.83
N ASP A 352 -22.11 5.73 11.56
CA ASP A 352 -20.93 6.37 10.95
C ASP A 352 -20.58 7.69 11.63
N ILE A 353 -21.60 8.44 12.07
CA ILE A 353 -21.37 9.67 12.83
C ILE A 353 -20.79 9.36 14.21
N ALA A 354 -21.24 8.30 14.86
CA ALA A 354 -20.69 7.85 16.13
C ALA A 354 -19.22 7.44 16.00
N ILE A 355 -18.89 6.62 15.00
CA ILE A 355 -17.50 6.21 14.68
C ILE A 355 -16.64 7.46 14.40
N SER A 356 -17.09 8.32 13.50
CA SER A 356 -16.35 9.52 13.09
C SER A 356 -16.10 10.49 14.26
N ARG A 357 -17.07 10.67 15.16
CA ARG A 357 -16.88 11.51 16.36
C ARG A 357 -15.87 10.91 17.34
N ARG A 358 -15.81 9.59 17.44
CA ARG A 358 -14.92 8.90 18.40
C ARG A 358 -13.50 8.75 17.86
N TYR A 359 -13.34 8.39 16.60
CA TYR A 359 -12.07 7.99 16.00
C TYR A 359 -11.58 8.92 14.89
N GLY A 360 -12.36 9.91 14.49
CA GLY A 360 -12.11 10.74 13.33
C GLY A 360 -12.72 10.15 12.04
N SER A 361 -12.57 10.86 10.97
CA SER A 361 -12.98 10.44 9.62
C SER A 361 -11.81 10.53 8.67
N ALA A 362 -11.93 9.88 7.50
CA ALA A 362 -10.96 10.01 6.42
C ALA A 362 -10.68 11.48 6.11
N THR A 363 -9.42 11.85 6.01
CA THR A 363 -8.98 13.21 5.68
C THR A 363 -8.09 13.17 4.46
N HIS A 364 -8.37 14.02 3.47
CA HIS A 364 -7.55 14.21 2.26
C HIS A 364 -7.22 12.92 1.48
N GLY A 365 -8.08 11.90 1.56
CA GLY A 365 -7.89 10.63 0.85
C GLY A 365 -7.15 9.56 1.64
N SER A 366 -6.73 9.84 2.86
CA SER A 366 -6.13 8.85 3.76
C SER A 366 -7.21 7.97 4.36
N MET A 367 -6.93 6.67 4.49
CA MET A 367 -7.81 5.71 5.15
C MET A 367 -7.79 5.93 6.67
N SER A 368 -8.95 5.95 7.30
CA SER A 368 -9.05 6.08 8.76
C SER A 368 -8.50 4.84 9.46
N ARG A 369 -7.91 5.02 10.64
CA ARG A 369 -7.52 3.88 11.50
C ARG A 369 -8.71 2.96 11.77
N ILE A 370 -9.83 3.55 12.18
CA ILE A 370 -11.12 2.89 12.32
C ILE A 370 -12.06 3.54 11.30
N MET A 371 -12.41 2.80 10.26
CA MET A 371 -13.26 3.30 9.19
C MET A 371 -14.72 3.40 9.62
N THR A 372 -15.42 4.37 9.07
CA THR A 372 -16.88 4.28 9.06
C THR A 372 -17.31 3.17 8.10
N ILE A 373 -18.52 2.69 8.23
CA ILE A 373 -19.07 1.67 7.30
C ILE A 373 -19.17 2.26 5.88
N THR A 374 -19.58 3.52 5.76
CA THR A 374 -19.56 4.21 4.46
C THR A 374 -18.15 4.31 3.89
N GLU A 375 -17.16 4.61 4.68
CA GLU A 375 -15.76 4.64 4.24
C GLU A 375 -15.31 3.28 3.72
N LYS A 376 -15.49 2.20 4.49
CA LYS A 376 -15.17 0.82 4.10
C LYS A 376 -15.73 0.48 2.72
N TYR A 377 -17.02 0.72 2.49
CA TYR A 377 -17.64 0.40 1.21
C TYR A 377 -17.29 1.37 0.10
N THR A 378 -16.93 2.61 0.41
CA THR A 378 -16.42 3.58 -0.57
C THR A 378 -15.08 3.11 -1.17
N TRP A 379 -14.17 2.63 -0.35
CA TRP A 379 -12.92 2.03 -0.81
C TRP A 379 -13.17 0.79 -1.69
N CYS A 380 -14.09 -0.08 -1.29
CA CYS A 380 -14.49 -1.23 -2.12
C CYS A 380 -15.05 -0.78 -3.48
N ALA A 381 -15.91 0.22 -3.48
CA ALA A 381 -16.53 0.77 -4.71
C ALA A 381 -15.49 1.45 -5.61
N LYS A 382 -14.49 2.14 -5.03
CA LYS A 382 -13.34 2.69 -5.78
C LYS A 382 -12.67 1.60 -6.60
N MET A 383 -12.28 0.49 -5.97
CA MET A 383 -11.60 -0.61 -6.66
C MET A 383 -12.43 -1.25 -7.77
N GLU A 384 -13.75 -1.33 -7.60
CA GLU A 384 -14.63 -1.81 -8.67
C GLU A 384 -14.77 -0.82 -9.83
N LEU A 385 -14.85 0.47 -9.53
CA LEU A 385 -14.88 1.52 -10.55
C LEU A 385 -13.57 1.55 -11.34
N LEU A 386 -12.43 1.45 -10.65
CA LEU A 386 -11.12 1.41 -11.29
C LEU A 386 -11.02 0.25 -12.28
N GLY A 387 -11.34 -0.96 -11.88
CA GLY A 387 -11.32 -2.11 -12.79
C GLY A 387 -12.34 -2.00 -13.93
N TYR A 388 -13.51 -1.43 -13.68
CA TYR A 388 -14.49 -1.20 -14.74
C TYR A 388 -14.01 -0.19 -15.79
N LEU A 389 -13.42 0.92 -15.35
CA LEU A 389 -12.87 1.96 -16.23
C LEU A 389 -11.66 1.42 -16.99
N ALA A 390 -10.78 0.75 -16.30
CA ALA A 390 -9.56 0.18 -16.83
C ALA A 390 -9.78 -0.79 -18.00
N ASP A 391 -10.88 -1.53 -18.01
CA ASP A 391 -11.25 -2.40 -19.13
C ASP A 391 -11.72 -1.63 -20.38
N ARG A 392 -11.96 -0.33 -20.28
CA ARG A 392 -12.62 0.48 -21.31
C ARG A 392 -11.85 1.70 -21.73
N ILE A 393 -11.03 2.21 -20.85
CA ILE A 393 -10.32 3.48 -21.01
C ILE A 393 -8.87 3.26 -20.60
N PRO A 394 -7.91 3.62 -21.46
CA PRO A 394 -6.51 3.56 -21.10
C PRO A 394 -6.21 4.40 -19.87
N TYR A 395 -5.39 3.88 -18.99
CA TYR A 395 -4.87 4.61 -17.85
C TYR A 395 -4.00 5.78 -18.33
N CYS A 396 -4.18 6.93 -17.72
CA CYS A 396 -3.41 8.12 -18.02
C CYS A 396 -2.52 8.45 -16.81
N ARG A 397 -1.24 8.46 -17.03
CA ARG A 397 -0.25 8.61 -15.97
C ARG A 397 -0.10 10.05 -15.49
N ASP A 398 -0.18 11.01 -16.41
CA ASP A 398 -0.04 12.44 -16.15
C ASP A 398 -0.95 13.23 -17.08
N GLU A 399 -1.35 14.44 -16.67
CA GLU A 399 -2.11 15.39 -17.49
C GLU A 399 -1.38 15.78 -18.79
N MET A 400 -0.07 15.75 -18.77
CA MET A 400 0.82 16.13 -19.87
C MET A 400 1.29 14.97 -20.72
N ASP A 401 1.18 13.74 -20.24
CA ASP A 401 1.66 12.55 -20.94
C ASP A 401 0.59 11.95 -21.86
N ASN A 402 0.93 11.74 -23.11
CA ASN A 402 0.08 11.06 -24.08
C ASN A 402 0.35 9.55 -24.16
N GLU A 403 1.24 9.03 -23.33
CA GLU A 403 1.53 7.61 -23.28
C GLU A 403 0.53 6.89 -22.40
N PHE A 404 -0.21 5.99 -23.01
CA PHE A 404 -1.16 5.13 -22.31
C PHE A 404 -0.44 3.92 -21.75
N ILE A 405 -0.59 3.69 -20.46
CA ILE A 405 -0.14 2.47 -19.83
C ILE A 405 -1.33 1.52 -19.79
N ASP A 406 -1.25 0.42 -20.51
CA ASP A 406 -2.29 -0.62 -20.54
C ASP A 406 -2.33 -1.46 -19.24
N ASP A 407 -1.56 -1.09 -18.22
CA ASP A 407 -1.42 -1.87 -17.01
C ASP A 407 -1.92 -1.15 -15.78
N TYR A 408 -2.78 -1.82 -15.06
CA TYR A 408 -3.42 -1.39 -13.82
C TYR A 408 -2.61 -1.68 -12.57
N GLY A 409 -1.42 -2.23 -12.71
CA GLY A 409 -0.54 -2.60 -11.62
C GLY A 409 0.10 -1.43 -10.87
N GLN A 410 -0.25 -0.20 -11.20
CA GLN A 410 0.27 1.02 -10.56
C GLN A 410 -0.76 1.74 -9.71
N LEU A 411 -1.78 1.03 -9.27
CA LEU A 411 -2.73 1.59 -8.31
C LEU A 411 -2.06 1.64 -6.94
N GLU A 412 -2.01 2.81 -6.36
CA GLU A 412 -1.30 3.16 -5.12
C GLU A 412 -1.87 2.50 -3.86
N ASP A 413 -3.07 1.92 -3.93
CA ASP A 413 -3.84 1.48 -2.78
C ASP A 413 -3.77 -0.04 -2.51
N TYR A 414 -2.67 -0.71 -2.88
CA TYR A 414 -2.55 -2.14 -2.66
C TYR A 414 -1.88 -2.47 -1.32
N VAL A 415 -2.52 -3.35 -0.57
CA VAL A 415 -1.93 -3.98 0.60
C VAL A 415 -0.99 -5.11 0.16
N ASN A 416 0.21 -5.15 0.73
CA ASN A 416 1.14 -6.25 0.57
C ASN A 416 1.39 -6.94 1.92
N PRO A 417 0.67 -8.03 2.25
CA PRO A 417 0.84 -8.72 3.52
C PRO A 417 2.24 -9.31 3.72
N TYR A 418 2.95 -9.66 2.65
CA TYR A 418 4.33 -10.10 2.75
C TYR A 418 5.24 -8.96 3.26
N GLN A 419 5.07 -7.77 2.72
CA GLN A 419 5.79 -6.59 3.17
C GLN A 419 5.40 -6.22 4.61
N GLU A 420 4.12 -6.40 4.98
CA GLU A 420 3.67 -6.25 6.36
C GLU A 420 4.34 -7.24 7.32
N LEU A 421 4.58 -8.49 6.90
CA LEU A 421 5.32 -9.49 7.67
C LEU A 421 6.80 -9.11 7.84
N CYS A 422 7.39 -8.62 6.76
CA CYS A 422 8.79 -8.24 6.69
C CYS A 422 9.02 -6.82 7.22
N GLN A 423 7.99 -6.13 7.72
CA GLN A 423 8.15 -4.83 8.34
C GLN A 423 9.22 -4.92 9.42
N ILE A 424 10.39 -4.46 9.05
CA ILE A 424 11.50 -4.27 9.94
C ILE A 424 11.00 -3.34 11.03
N ASP A 425 11.29 -3.69 12.25
CA ASP A 425 11.16 -2.77 13.37
C ASP A 425 12.02 -1.55 13.05
N VAL A 426 11.39 -0.53 12.46
CA VAL A 426 12.07 0.69 12.01
C VAL A 426 12.85 1.31 13.17
N GLU A 427 12.35 1.18 14.41
CA GLU A 427 13.08 1.59 15.62
C GLU A 427 14.37 0.79 15.82
N LYS A 428 14.40 -0.48 15.41
CA LYS A 428 15.59 -1.34 15.56
C LYS A 428 16.60 -1.04 14.47
N VAL A 429 16.16 -0.81 13.24
CA VAL A 429 17.02 -0.37 12.12
C VAL A 429 17.55 1.04 12.36
N MET A 430 16.75 1.94 12.92
CA MET A 430 17.16 3.29 13.32
C MET A 430 18.26 3.31 14.37
N LYS A 431 18.38 2.27 15.21
CA LYS A 431 19.42 2.16 16.25
C LYS A 431 20.75 1.67 15.71
N GLU A 432 20.77 1.02 14.56
CA GLU A 432 21.98 0.36 14.02
C GLU A 432 22.68 1.16 12.92
N THR A 433 22.06 2.24 12.40
CA THR A 433 22.66 3.09 11.37
C THR A 433 23.05 4.45 11.93
N ASP A 434 24.26 4.53 12.45
CA ASP A 434 24.92 5.82 12.67
C ASP A 434 25.33 6.42 11.31
N TRP A 435 24.41 7.14 10.69
CA TRP A 435 24.74 7.95 9.54
C TRP A 435 25.56 9.16 10.02
N ILE A 436 26.76 9.21 9.53
CA ILE A 436 27.61 10.38 9.78
C ILE A 436 27.56 11.25 8.54
N LEU A 437 26.82 12.36 8.64
CA LEU A 437 26.91 13.41 7.63
C LEU A 437 28.38 13.84 7.51
N PRO A 438 28.91 14.02 6.28
CA PRO A 438 30.25 14.59 6.11
C PRO A 438 30.41 15.87 6.93
N GLU A 439 31.45 15.98 7.72
CA GLU A 439 31.72 17.12 8.62
C GLU A 439 31.61 18.48 7.89
N GLU A 440 31.99 18.50 6.62
CA GLU A 440 31.92 19.67 5.76
C GLU A 440 30.51 20.20 5.53
N LEU A 441 29.50 19.32 5.70
CA LEU A 441 28.09 19.67 5.50
C LEU A 441 27.39 20.05 6.80
N VAL A 442 27.97 19.73 7.94
CA VAL A 442 27.41 20.10 9.24
C VAL A 442 27.59 21.62 9.47
N PRO A 443 26.50 22.36 9.71
CA PRO A 443 26.64 23.78 10.03
C PRO A 443 27.47 23.99 11.30
N PRO A 444 28.44 24.92 11.31
CA PRO A 444 29.30 25.15 12.46
C PRO A 444 28.52 25.69 13.65
N MET A 445 28.62 25.03 14.77
CA MET A 445 28.00 25.43 16.06
C MET A 445 29.07 25.70 17.09
N ASN A 446 28.81 26.59 18.03
CA ASN A 446 29.61 26.79 19.23
C ASN A 446 28.81 26.35 20.47
N GLU A 447 29.39 26.42 21.65
CA GLU A 447 28.76 26.05 22.93
C GLU A 447 27.43 26.78 23.19
N TYR A 448 27.21 27.90 22.53
CA TYR A 448 25.99 28.70 22.60
C TYR A 448 25.05 28.50 21.39
N GLY A 449 25.35 27.54 20.54
CA GLY A 449 24.51 27.22 19.35
C GLY A 449 24.57 28.26 18.23
N TYR A 450 25.57 29.19 18.23
CA TYR A 450 25.61 30.29 17.31
C TYR A 450 27.02 30.71 16.92
N ASN A 451 27.37 30.63 15.65
CA ASN A 451 28.64 31.07 15.09
C ASN A 451 28.44 31.79 13.76
N LYS A 452 28.17 33.12 13.83
CA LYS A 452 27.89 33.96 12.65
C LYS A 452 29.00 33.89 11.60
N GLU A 453 30.25 34.06 11.98
CA GLU A 453 31.36 34.04 11.02
C GLU A 453 31.62 32.63 10.48
N GLY A 454 31.45 31.59 11.31
CA GLY A 454 31.50 30.21 10.86
C GLY A 454 30.45 29.89 9.83
N ILE A 455 29.19 30.32 10.03
CA ILE A 455 28.12 30.11 9.06
C ILE A 455 28.38 30.88 7.75
N LYS A 456 28.89 32.13 7.84
CA LYS A 456 29.30 32.91 6.66
C LYS A 456 30.39 32.22 5.84
N GLN A 457 31.34 31.62 6.50
CA GLN A 457 32.42 30.87 5.84
C GLN A 457 31.85 29.55 5.26
N TRP A 458 31.11 28.79 6.05
CA TRP A 458 30.55 27.52 5.68
C TRP A 458 29.66 27.59 4.42
N ILE A 459 28.81 28.63 4.29
CA ILE A 459 27.95 28.77 3.12
C ILE A 459 28.75 29.18 1.87
N LYS A 460 29.88 29.86 2.04
CA LYS A 460 30.74 30.28 0.93
C LYS A 460 31.63 29.14 0.42
N GLU A 461 31.92 28.15 1.27
CA GLU A 461 32.78 27.04 0.91
C GLU A 461 32.07 26.04 0.04
N SER A 462 32.71 25.63 -1.06
CA SER A 462 32.21 24.57 -1.95
C SER A 462 32.24 23.20 -1.24
N SER A 463 31.17 22.46 -1.41
CA SER A 463 31.00 21.13 -0.83
C SER A 463 31.37 20.04 -1.86
N ILE A 464 32.66 19.90 -2.12
CA ILE A 464 33.17 18.94 -3.14
C ILE A 464 33.08 17.51 -2.59
N PRO A 465 32.32 16.61 -3.26
CA PRO A 465 32.17 15.23 -2.82
C PRO A 465 33.52 14.48 -2.74
N LYS A 466 33.66 13.68 -1.69
CA LYS A 466 34.79 12.74 -1.53
C LYS A 466 34.24 11.32 -1.58
N PHE A 467 34.62 10.52 -2.57
CA PHE A 467 34.06 9.20 -2.79
C PHE A 467 34.08 8.34 -1.51
N GLU A 468 35.24 8.23 -0.87
CA GLU A 468 35.44 7.37 0.30
C GLU A 468 34.68 7.84 1.57
N LYS A 469 34.12 9.05 1.57
CA LYS A 469 33.37 9.60 2.71
C LYS A 469 31.91 9.84 2.43
N TRP A 470 31.56 10.14 1.18
CA TRP A 470 30.20 10.56 0.82
C TRP A 470 29.43 9.47 0.08
N ILE A 471 30.13 8.66 -0.72
CA ILE A 471 29.51 7.62 -1.55
C ILE A 471 29.73 6.25 -0.92
N LYS A 472 30.92 5.98 -0.43
CA LYS A 472 31.25 4.77 0.33
C LYS A 472 31.09 5.04 1.82
N ILE A 473 29.86 4.97 2.29
CA ILE A 473 29.50 5.38 3.67
C ILE A 473 29.90 4.30 4.70
N GLN A 474 29.78 3.02 4.33
CA GLN A 474 30.13 1.87 5.16
C GLN A 474 31.18 1.02 4.46
N GLU A 475 32.00 0.34 5.25
CA GLU A 475 32.99 -0.59 4.70
C GLU A 475 32.29 -1.68 3.87
N GLY A 476 32.72 -1.84 2.63
CA GLY A 476 32.14 -2.82 1.68
C GLY A 476 30.79 -2.43 1.06
N LYS A 477 30.23 -1.27 1.40
CA LYS A 477 28.95 -0.82 0.82
C LYS A 477 29.12 0.51 0.07
N VAL A 478 28.40 0.67 -1.03
CA VAL A 478 28.34 1.88 -1.85
C VAL A 478 26.90 2.37 -1.96
N THR A 479 26.71 3.67 -1.92
CA THR A 479 25.41 4.31 -2.04
C THR A 479 24.93 4.26 -3.50
N LEU A 480 23.81 3.62 -3.76
CA LEU A 480 23.09 3.73 -5.03
C LEU A 480 22.18 4.96 -5.05
N PHE A 481 21.52 5.22 -3.94
CA PHE A 481 20.73 6.41 -3.68
C PHE A 481 20.91 6.82 -2.22
N GLY A 482 20.91 8.13 -1.96
CA GLY A 482 20.92 8.67 -0.61
C GLY A 482 20.31 10.05 -0.60
N ALA A 483 19.45 10.29 0.36
CA ALA A 483 18.93 11.61 0.66
C ALA A 483 19.15 11.91 2.15
N HIS A 484 19.63 13.09 2.43
CA HIS A 484 19.94 13.53 3.77
C HIS A 484 19.50 14.98 3.93
N TYR A 485 18.64 15.22 4.88
CA TYR A 485 18.13 16.54 5.23
C TYR A 485 18.45 16.80 6.70
N ILE A 486 19.09 17.93 6.98
CA ILE A 486 19.32 18.42 8.33
C ILE A 486 18.80 19.85 8.43
N SER A 487 17.91 20.10 9.36
CA SER A 487 17.39 21.41 9.65
C SER A 487 17.64 21.81 11.10
N ASN A 488 18.29 22.92 11.30
CA ASN A 488 18.36 23.55 12.59
C ASN A 488 17.41 24.75 12.62
N GLU A 489 16.19 24.52 13.03
CA GLU A 489 15.13 25.55 13.06
C GLU A 489 15.48 26.74 13.95
N LEU A 490 16.18 26.51 15.07
CA LEU A 490 16.60 27.58 15.99
C LEU A 490 17.60 28.51 15.33
N GLN A 491 18.45 27.98 14.47
CA GLN A 491 19.43 28.78 13.72
C GLN A 491 18.90 29.21 12.36
N GLY A 492 17.89 28.53 11.85
CA GLY A 492 17.32 28.77 10.51
C GLY A 492 18.29 28.39 9.39
N VAL A 493 19.06 27.33 9.60
CA VAL A 493 20.04 26.84 8.62
C VAL A 493 19.67 25.41 8.26
N THR A 494 19.65 25.13 6.96
CA THR A 494 19.30 23.81 6.42
C THR A 494 20.41 23.32 5.50
N THR A 495 20.72 22.05 5.60
CA THR A 495 21.59 21.35 4.65
C THR A 495 20.84 20.16 4.07
N MET A 496 20.91 20.03 2.76
CA MET A 496 20.37 18.87 2.04
C MET A 496 21.45 18.27 1.17
N MET A 497 21.54 16.95 1.16
CA MET A 497 22.46 16.22 0.28
C MET A 497 21.67 15.10 -0.41
N TRP A 498 21.80 15.03 -1.72
CA TRP A 498 21.25 13.95 -2.52
C TRP A 498 22.36 13.27 -3.30
N ILE A 499 22.31 11.97 -3.30
CA ILE A 499 23.21 11.11 -4.08
C ILE A 499 22.34 10.19 -4.92
N ASN A 500 22.55 10.20 -6.22
CA ASN A 500 21.96 9.22 -7.12
C ASN A 500 23.07 8.60 -7.97
N SER A 501 22.86 7.38 -8.43
CA SER A 501 23.85 6.67 -9.22
C SER A 501 23.27 6.19 -10.55
N GLY A 502 24.17 5.97 -11.49
CA GLY A 502 23.83 5.44 -12.81
C GLY A 502 24.95 4.62 -13.41
N LEU A 503 24.65 3.94 -14.49
CA LEU A 503 25.58 3.15 -15.27
C LEU A 503 25.62 3.69 -16.71
N ILE A 504 26.81 3.86 -17.24
CA ILE A 504 27.04 4.21 -18.65
C ILE A 504 27.93 3.19 -19.31
N HIS A 505 27.88 3.08 -20.64
CA HIS A 505 28.81 2.22 -21.34
C HIS A 505 30.25 2.73 -21.17
N LYS A 506 31.18 1.79 -20.95
CA LYS A 506 32.58 2.08 -20.76
C LYS A 506 33.13 2.88 -21.96
N GLY A 507 33.88 3.92 -21.64
CA GLY A 507 34.44 4.82 -22.65
C GLY A 507 33.52 5.98 -23.11
N THR A 508 32.25 6.00 -22.70
CA THR A 508 31.31 7.07 -23.09
C THR A 508 31.28 8.28 -22.14
N ILE A 509 32.04 8.22 -21.05
CA ILE A 509 32.10 9.31 -20.05
C ILE A 509 32.45 10.68 -20.68
N SER A 510 33.38 10.70 -21.64
CA SER A 510 33.75 11.95 -22.32
C SER A 510 32.59 12.57 -23.11
N SER A 511 31.72 11.70 -23.67
CA SER A 511 30.49 12.13 -24.34
C SER A 511 29.49 12.72 -23.33
N LEU A 512 29.30 12.05 -22.18
CA LEU A 512 28.45 12.55 -21.10
C LEU A 512 28.94 13.91 -20.61
N VAL A 513 30.21 14.02 -20.28
CA VAL A 513 30.86 15.28 -19.85
C VAL A 513 30.72 16.40 -20.88
N LYS A 514 30.76 16.07 -22.18
CA LYS A 514 30.53 17.05 -23.24
C LYS A 514 29.07 17.51 -23.28
N MET A 515 28.13 16.59 -23.07
CA MET A 515 26.69 16.91 -23.05
C MET A 515 26.30 17.81 -21.88
N LEU A 516 27.02 17.77 -20.75
CA LEU A 516 26.80 18.68 -19.62
C LEU A 516 27.00 20.16 -19.94
N LYS A 517 27.58 20.49 -21.10
CA LYS A 517 27.61 21.86 -21.61
C LYS A 517 26.25 22.33 -22.15
N ASN A 518 25.36 21.40 -22.47
CA ASN A 518 23.98 21.70 -22.82
C ASN A 518 23.19 21.88 -21.55
N ARG A 519 22.63 23.07 -21.33
CA ARG A 519 21.90 23.43 -20.11
C ARG A 519 20.66 22.54 -19.91
N ASP A 520 19.89 22.30 -20.97
CA ASP A 520 18.66 21.49 -20.84
C ASP A 520 18.97 20.06 -20.40
N PHE A 521 20.01 19.47 -20.97
CA PHE A 521 20.48 18.16 -20.56
C PHE A 521 21.04 18.17 -19.11
N ALA A 522 21.80 19.18 -18.73
CA ALA A 522 22.32 19.34 -17.38
C ALA A 522 21.18 19.47 -16.35
N VAL A 523 20.14 20.25 -16.66
CA VAL A 523 18.94 20.39 -15.84
C VAL A 523 18.20 19.07 -15.74
N GLU A 524 17.99 18.35 -16.85
CA GLU A 524 17.35 17.02 -16.86
C GLU A 524 18.12 16.04 -15.98
N LEU A 525 19.45 16.00 -16.11
CA LEU A 525 20.29 15.11 -15.32
C LEU A 525 20.20 15.46 -13.83
N VAL A 526 20.20 16.73 -13.47
CA VAL A 526 20.11 17.18 -12.08
C VAL A 526 18.73 16.90 -11.48
N LYS A 527 17.66 17.04 -12.26
CA LYS A 527 16.31 16.66 -11.81
C LYS A 527 16.20 15.19 -11.39
N THR A 528 17.05 14.32 -11.91
CA THR A 528 17.06 12.90 -11.50
C THR A 528 17.54 12.69 -10.06
N VAL A 529 18.16 13.70 -9.45
CA VAL A 529 18.63 13.69 -8.07
C VAL A 529 17.75 14.53 -7.15
N ASP A 530 16.74 15.21 -7.69
CA ASP A 530 15.89 16.10 -6.90
C ASP A 530 14.87 15.29 -6.10
N PHE A 531 15.01 15.33 -4.79
CA PHE A 531 14.12 14.66 -3.85
C PHE A 531 12.73 15.32 -3.76
N LEU A 532 12.67 16.63 -3.99
CA LEU A 532 11.43 17.41 -3.94
C LEU A 532 10.71 17.49 -5.27
N ALA A 533 11.35 17.09 -6.36
CA ALA A 533 10.64 16.91 -7.61
C ALA A 533 9.65 15.75 -7.39
N TYR A 534 8.37 16.06 -7.41
CA TYR A 534 7.32 15.07 -7.54
C TYR A 534 7.81 14.00 -8.49
N PRO A 535 7.73 12.73 -8.09
CA PRO A 535 8.27 11.69 -8.91
C PRO A 535 7.69 11.85 -10.31
N THR A 536 8.53 12.37 -11.21
CA THR A 536 8.21 12.30 -12.61
C THR A 536 8.27 10.83 -12.92
N SER A 537 7.17 10.22 -12.78
CA SER A 537 6.62 9.06 -13.50
C SER A 537 7.54 7.96 -14.00
N ASP A 538 8.86 8.04 -13.91
CA ASP A 538 9.70 7.23 -14.80
C ASP A 538 10.14 5.88 -14.26
N CYS A 539 9.87 5.53 -13.02
CA CYS A 539 10.30 4.26 -12.45
C CYS A 539 9.45 3.80 -11.28
N TYR A 540 8.14 3.77 -11.46
CA TYR A 540 7.27 3.17 -10.46
C TYR A 540 7.24 1.65 -10.60
N VAL A 541 7.51 0.97 -9.50
CA VAL A 541 7.32 -0.45 -9.35
C VAL A 541 6.30 -0.63 -8.23
N SER A 542 5.28 -1.42 -8.45
CA SER A 542 4.32 -1.68 -7.39
C SER A 542 4.95 -2.52 -6.28
N PRO A 543 4.47 -2.42 -5.05
CA PRO A 543 4.94 -3.26 -3.95
C PRO A 543 4.90 -4.76 -4.28
N LEU A 544 3.93 -5.18 -5.07
CA LEU A 544 3.79 -6.56 -5.48
C LEU A 544 4.88 -6.98 -6.47
N GLU A 545 5.22 -6.13 -7.43
CA GLU A 545 6.32 -6.43 -8.37
C GLU A 545 7.66 -6.53 -7.66
N VAL A 546 7.88 -5.77 -6.60
CA VAL A 546 9.06 -5.91 -5.74
C VAL A 546 9.10 -7.29 -5.11
N CYS A 547 7.97 -7.80 -4.62
CA CYS A 547 7.90 -9.08 -3.95
C CYS A 547 8.19 -10.27 -4.85
N TRP A 548 7.69 -10.30 -6.07
CA TRP A 548 7.94 -11.45 -6.97
C TRP A 548 9.03 -11.23 -8.01
N PHE A 549 9.70 -10.08 -7.98
CA PHE A 549 10.85 -9.76 -8.84
C PHE A 549 10.57 -9.79 -10.35
N ASP A 550 9.33 -9.62 -10.78
CA ASP A 550 8.98 -9.45 -12.19
C ASP A 550 8.55 -8.01 -12.47
N TRP A 551 9.51 -7.12 -12.48
CA TRP A 551 9.31 -5.68 -12.68
C TRP A 551 9.07 -5.38 -14.16
N LYS A 552 8.00 -5.93 -14.72
CA LYS A 552 7.62 -5.72 -16.12
C LYS A 552 7.30 -4.26 -16.42
N HIS A 553 6.80 -3.57 -15.43
CA HIS A 553 6.31 -2.21 -15.51
C HIS A 553 7.31 -1.17 -15.01
N GLU A 554 8.52 -1.58 -14.66
CA GLU A 554 9.59 -0.62 -14.47
C GLU A 554 9.80 0.13 -15.77
N HIS A 555 9.29 1.36 -15.83
CA HIS A 555 9.49 2.23 -16.98
C HIS A 555 10.98 2.55 -17.12
N SER A 556 11.36 2.76 -18.35
CA SER A 556 12.73 3.02 -18.76
C SER A 556 13.47 3.90 -17.77
N SER A 557 14.32 3.27 -16.99
CA SER A 557 15.24 3.91 -16.07
C SER A 557 16.47 4.43 -16.82
N ALA A 558 16.26 5.03 -18.00
CA ALA A 558 17.38 5.42 -18.84
C ALA A 558 17.26 6.87 -19.33
N ILE A 559 18.35 7.59 -19.31
CA ILE A 559 18.49 8.93 -19.89
C ILE A 559 19.32 8.82 -21.16
N THR A 560 18.80 9.33 -22.27
CA THR A 560 19.52 9.36 -23.54
C THR A 560 20.42 10.60 -23.62
N TYR A 561 21.68 10.43 -23.95
CA TYR A 561 22.61 11.53 -24.23
C TYR A 561 23.38 11.30 -25.53
N GLY A 562 23.10 12.08 -26.53
CA GLY A 562 23.57 11.84 -27.88
C GLY A 562 23.10 10.46 -28.39
N ASN A 563 24.03 9.60 -28.76
CA ASN A 563 23.75 8.21 -29.14
C ASN A 563 23.96 7.19 -28.01
N ASN A 564 24.11 7.67 -26.78
CA ASN A 564 24.41 6.84 -25.63
C ASN A 564 23.27 6.86 -24.62
N ILE A 565 23.30 5.90 -23.72
CA ILE A 565 22.29 5.71 -22.67
C ILE A 565 22.98 5.72 -21.31
N LEU A 566 22.36 6.44 -20.37
CA LEU A 566 22.65 6.36 -18.94
C LEU A 566 21.52 5.57 -18.29
N TYR A 567 21.83 4.44 -17.70
CA TYR A 567 20.89 3.62 -16.94
C TYR A 567 20.85 4.10 -15.51
N LYS A 568 19.65 4.37 -14.98
CA LYS A 568 19.48 4.66 -13.54
C LYS A 568 19.67 3.37 -12.74
N ASN A 569 20.26 3.48 -11.57
CA ASN A 569 20.46 2.31 -10.69
C ASN A 569 19.30 2.09 -9.73
N VAL A 570 18.41 3.05 -9.66
CA VAL A 570 17.34 3.12 -8.68
C VAL A 570 16.00 3.28 -9.38
N ALA A 571 15.02 2.54 -8.91
CA ALA A 571 13.60 2.75 -9.18
C ALA A 571 12.90 3.18 -7.90
N LYS A 572 11.69 3.75 -8.00
CA LYS A 572 10.86 4.08 -6.86
C LYS A 572 9.75 3.06 -6.69
N CYS A 573 9.52 2.66 -5.46
CA CYS A 573 8.33 1.92 -5.06
C CYS A 573 7.43 2.85 -4.27
N ILE A 574 6.17 2.93 -4.67
CA ILE A 574 5.14 3.60 -3.88
C ILE A 574 4.30 2.54 -3.20
N CYS A 575 4.15 2.69 -1.92
CA CYS A 575 3.36 1.80 -1.10
C CYS A 575 2.50 2.63 -0.15
N ASP A 576 1.18 2.48 -0.23
CA ASP A 576 0.30 2.94 0.85
C ASP A 576 0.16 1.80 1.85
N ILE A 577 1.07 1.75 2.79
CA ILE A 577 1.01 0.76 3.86
C ILE A 577 -0.06 1.21 4.85
N GLN A 578 -1.26 0.64 4.74
CA GLN A 578 -2.34 0.75 5.73
C GLN A 578 -3.02 2.12 5.86
N GLY A 579 -3.12 2.89 4.80
CA GLY A 579 -3.78 4.19 4.88
C GLY A 579 -3.08 5.22 5.77
N LYS A 580 -1.79 5.02 6.04
CA LYS A 580 -0.96 6.00 6.77
C LYS A 580 -0.40 7.09 5.86
N GLY A 581 -0.73 7.06 4.59
CA GLY A 581 -0.19 7.90 3.53
C GLY A 581 0.75 7.15 2.61
N GLU A 582 1.00 7.73 1.45
CA GLU A 582 1.91 7.17 0.47
C GLU A 582 3.33 7.14 1.06
N THR A 583 3.89 5.95 1.15
CA THR A 583 5.30 5.77 1.49
C THR A 583 6.06 5.49 0.21
N GLU A 584 6.90 6.42 -0.19
CA GLU A 584 7.82 6.23 -1.29
C GLU A 584 9.16 5.76 -0.75
N TYR A 585 9.74 4.76 -1.40
CA TYR A 585 11.12 4.34 -1.09
C TYR A 585 11.85 3.84 -2.34
N GLU A 586 13.15 3.87 -2.28
CA GLU A 586 14.01 3.53 -3.39
C GLU A 586 14.38 2.05 -3.35
N ILE A 587 14.32 1.41 -4.51
CA ILE A 587 14.66 0.00 -4.74
C ILE A 587 15.71 -0.12 -5.85
N PRO A 588 16.48 -1.23 -5.90
CA PRO A 588 17.40 -1.46 -7.00
C PRO A 588 16.64 -1.57 -8.32
N SER A 589 17.06 -0.82 -9.34
CA SER A 589 16.47 -0.90 -10.66
C SER A 589 16.59 -2.29 -11.29
N LYS A 590 15.77 -2.59 -12.28
CA LYS A 590 15.82 -3.85 -13.04
C LYS A 590 17.20 -4.14 -13.61
N THR A 591 17.89 -3.08 -14.05
CA THR A 591 19.27 -3.20 -14.57
C THR A 591 20.21 -3.64 -13.47
N VAL A 592 20.18 -3.01 -12.29
CA VAL A 592 21.02 -3.36 -11.14
C VAL A 592 20.68 -4.76 -10.64
N ARG A 593 19.40 -5.07 -10.49
CA ARG A 593 18.95 -6.39 -10.06
C ARG A 593 19.50 -7.52 -10.92
N LYS A 594 19.36 -7.39 -12.26
CA LYS A 594 19.90 -8.37 -13.20
C LYS A 594 21.42 -8.44 -13.16
N MET A 595 22.08 -7.28 -13.10
CA MET A 595 23.53 -7.18 -13.07
C MET A 595 24.13 -7.83 -11.82
N MET A 596 23.53 -7.57 -10.66
CA MET A 596 24.03 -8.06 -9.37
C MET A 596 23.53 -9.47 -9.01
N GLY A 597 22.65 -10.08 -9.81
CA GLY A 597 22.09 -11.39 -9.54
C GLY A 597 21.14 -11.42 -8.33
N ILE A 598 20.39 -10.34 -8.12
CA ILE A 598 19.38 -10.28 -7.07
C ILE A 598 18.18 -11.14 -7.48
N VAL A 599 17.82 -12.12 -6.66
CA VAL A 599 16.75 -13.09 -6.96
C VAL A 599 15.65 -13.14 -5.90
N SER A 600 15.88 -12.53 -4.73
CA SER A 600 14.90 -12.45 -3.63
C SER A 600 15.08 -11.20 -2.81
N GLY A 601 14.06 -10.82 -2.03
CA GLY A 601 14.10 -9.70 -1.11
C GLY A 601 12.79 -9.53 -0.37
N ASP A 602 12.81 -8.73 0.69
CA ASP A 602 11.65 -8.42 1.53
C ASP A 602 11.08 -7.01 1.26
N GLY A 603 11.59 -6.33 0.23
CA GLY A 603 11.28 -4.95 -0.09
C GLY A 603 12.34 -3.97 0.40
N TYR A 604 13.09 -4.32 1.42
CA TYR A 604 14.18 -3.52 2.01
C TYR A 604 15.54 -4.18 1.88
N HIS A 605 15.63 -5.51 2.03
CA HIS A 605 16.85 -6.29 1.83
C HIS A 605 16.73 -7.13 0.57
N TYR A 606 17.82 -7.23 -0.18
CA TYR A 606 17.88 -7.88 -1.47
C TYR A 606 19.01 -8.89 -1.50
N TYR A 607 18.70 -10.13 -1.87
CA TYR A 607 19.59 -11.28 -1.74
C TYR A 607 19.87 -11.91 -3.12
N ASN A 608 21.07 -12.50 -3.24
CA ASN A 608 21.42 -13.34 -4.37
C ASN A 608 20.88 -14.78 -4.19
N ASP A 609 21.17 -15.65 -5.13
CA ASP A 609 20.79 -17.08 -5.12
C ASP A 609 21.41 -17.90 -3.98
N GLU A 610 22.51 -17.41 -3.39
CA GLU A 610 23.14 -18.00 -2.20
C GLU A 610 22.54 -17.49 -0.89
N GLY A 611 21.56 -16.58 -0.93
CA GLY A 611 20.96 -15.96 0.23
C GLY A 611 21.83 -14.89 0.90
N ILE A 612 22.85 -14.38 0.20
CA ILE A 612 23.72 -13.30 0.69
C ILE A 612 23.07 -11.96 0.37
N GLU A 613 23.00 -11.05 1.36
CA GLU A 613 22.53 -9.69 1.16
C GLU A 613 23.46 -8.91 0.23
N ILE A 614 22.90 -8.45 -0.88
CA ILE A 614 23.62 -7.71 -1.92
C ILE A 614 23.28 -6.22 -1.91
N ALA A 615 22.06 -5.87 -1.53
CA ALA A 615 21.64 -4.49 -1.39
C ALA A 615 20.62 -4.35 -0.26
N SER A 616 20.53 -3.15 0.32
CA SER A 616 19.56 -2.86 1.38
C SER A 616 19.14 -1.40 1.36
N TYR A 617 17.86 -1.17 1.62
CA TYR A 617 17.31 0.15 1.87
C TYR A 617 17.28 0.41 3.38
N THR A 618 17.63 1.61 3.79
CA THR A 618 17.58 2.06 5.18
C THR A 618 16.93 3.42 5.26
N ASP A 619 16.08 3.60 6.25
CA ASP A 619 15.40 4.85 6.54
C ASP A 619 15.54 5.13 8.04
N ALA A 620 16.25 6.20 8.37
CA ALA A 620 16.41 6.62 9.76
C ALA A 620 15.22 7.44 10.30
N GLY A 621 14.21 7.71 9.45
CA GLY A 621 13.05 8.50 9.79
C GLY A 621 13.36 9.96 10.06
N GLU A 622 12.38 10.68 10.57
CA GLU A 622 12.54 12.06 11.01
C GLU A 622 12.91 12.12 12.50
N ARG A 623 14.06 12.68 12.79
CA ARG A 623 14.45 13.04 14.16
C ARG A 623 14.78 14.52 14.23
N TYR A 624 14.02 15.28 15.03
CA TYR A 624 14.29 16.72 15.27
C TYR A 624 14.41 17.57 13.99
N GLY A 625 13.67 17.22 12.93
CA GLY A 625 13.74 17.88 11.64
C GLY A 625 14.84 17.34 10.71
N ASP A 626 15.52 16.27 11.09
CA ASP A 626 16.49 15.57 10.24
C ASP A 626 15.85 14.30 9.66
N SER A 627 15.99 14.09 8.36
CA SER A 627 15.55 12.86 7.68
C SER A 627 16.69 12.26 6.87
N GLN A 628 16.74 10.93 6.84
CA GLN A 628 17.78 10.19 6.11
C GLN A 628 17.24 8.88 5.56
N HIS A 629 17.42 8.67 4.27
CA HIS A 629 17.17 7.37 3.65
C HIS A 629 18.19 7.04 2.58
N MET A 630 18.50 5.76 2.46
CA MET A 630 19.51 5.26 1.55
C MET A 630 19.15 3.91 0.96
N LEU A 631 19.56 3.72 -0.28
CA LEU A 631 19.73 2.42 -0.90
C LEU A 631 21.22 2.13 -1.04
N LEU A 632 21.70 1.11 -0.36
CA LEU A 632 23.08 0.66 -0.35
C LEU A 632 23.24 -0.63 -1.15
N ALA A 633 24.40 -0.82 -1.77
CA ALA A 633 24.75 -2.05 -2.44
C ALA A 633 26.15 -2.53 -2.02
N ASN A 634 26.39 -3.83 -2.10
CA ASN A 634 27.72 -4.37 -1.92
C ASN A 634 28.68 -3.80 -2.99
N GLU A 635 29.72 -3.08 -2.56
CA GLU A 635 30.62 -2.33 -3.45
C GLU A 635 31.35 -3.26 -4.43
N GLU A 636 31.88 -4.37 -3.92
CA GLU A 636 32.67 -5.30 -4.73
C GLU A 636 31.80 -5.93 -5.82
N VAL A 637 30.63 -6.42 -5.45
CA VAL A 637 29.68 -7.04 -6.39
C VAL A 637 29.21 -6.01 -7.41
N PHE A 638 28.78 -4.83 -6.96
CA PHE A 638 28.25 -3.79 -7.84
C PHE A 638 29.31 -3.33 -8.87
N VAL A 639 30.51 -3.01 -8.42
CA VAL A 639 31.56 -2.48 -9.29
C VAL A 639 32.11 -3.57 -10.21
N SER A 640 32.35 -4.79 -9.72
CA SER A 640 32.89 -5.88 -10.55
C SER A 640 31.89 -6.29 -11.63
N LYS A 641 30.61 -6.47 -11.26
CA LYS A 641 29.56 -6.83 -12.24
C LYS A 641 29.32 -5.76 -13.28
N ALA A 642 29.36 -4.48 -12.89
CA ALA A 642 29.29 -3.39 -13.85
C ALA A 642 30.42 -3.46 -14.88
N PHE A 643 31.66 -3.68 -14.44
CA PHE A 643 32.79 -3.80 -15.34
C PHE A 643 32.77 -5.05 -16.22
N GLU A 644 32.26 -6.18 -15.71
CA GLU A 644 32.05 -7.40 -16.51
C GLU A 644 31.06 -7.15 -17.66
N MET A 645 30.06 -6.30 -17.45
CA MET A 645 29.07 -5.91 -18.47
C MET A 645 29.50 -4.73 -19.34
N GLU A 646 30.77 -4.33 -19.28
CA GLU A 646 31.29 -3.15 -19.97
C GLU A 646 30.58 -1.84 -19.60
N LEU A 647 30.07 -1.79 -18.38
CA LEU A 647 29.44 -0.61 -17.81
C LEU A 647 30.38 0.06 -16.81
N GLN A 648 30.19 1.37 -16.63
CA GLN A 648 30.93 2.20 -15.71
C GLN A 648 29.97 2.91 -14.77
N PRO A 649 30.09 2.72 -13.43
CA PRO A 649 29.33 3.47 -12.46
C PRO A 649 29.70 4.96 -12.44
N ILE A 650 28.66 5.77 -12.30
CA ILE A 650 28.75 7.21 -12.06
C ILE A 650 27.84 7.59 -10.89
N TRP A 651 28.12 8.69 -10.23
CA TRP A 651 27.29 9.28 -9.19
C TRP A 651 27.03 10.74 -9.49
N ILE A 652 25.82 11.18 -9.16
CA ILE A 652 25.41 12.57 -9.21
C ILE A 652 25.13 12.96 -7.77
N VAL A 653 25.86 13.95 -7.29
CA VAL A 653 25.77 14.45 -5.90
C VAL A 653 25.33 15.89 -5.93
N ARG A 654 24.21 16.21 -5.30
CA ARG A 654 23.74 17.59 -5.12
C ARG A 654 23.78 17.95 -3.65
N VAL A 655 24.24 19.13 -3.37
CA VAL A 655 24.28 19.71 -2.03
C VAL A 655 23.64 21.08 -2.06
N LEU A 656 22.67 21.29 -1.19
CA LEU A 656 22.02 22.56 -0.94
C LEU A 656 22.31 23.01 0.49
N LYS A 657 22.89 24.18 0.64
CA LYS A 657 23.00 24.90 1.90
C LYS A 657 22.09 26.11 1.85
N GLU A 658 21.10 26.16 2.73
CA GLU A 658 20.06 27.19 2.72
C GLU A 658 19.96 27.89 4.06
N ILE A 659 19.62 29.20 4.01
CA ILE A 659 19.40 30.00 5.19
C ILE A 659 17.99 30.61 5.15
N SER A 660 17.21 30.39 6.18
CA SER A 660 15.84 30.91 6.31
C SER A 660 15.81 32.43 6.33
N ASN A 661 14.71 33.06 5.91
CA ASN A 661 14.59 34.51 5.87
C ASN A 661 14.92 35.18 7.22
N LYS A 662 14.49 34.62 8.35
CA LYS A 662 14.82 35.13 9.69
C LYS A 662 16.32 35.04 9.99
N ALA A 663 16.98 33.98 9.55
CA ALA A 663 18.41 33.81 9.72
C ALA A 663 19.22 34.70 8.77
N ARG A 664 18.73 34.99 7.57
CA ARG A 664 19.36 35.92 6.63
C ARG A 664 19.58 37.30 7.26
N GLU A 665 18.56 37.88 7.89
CA GLU A 665 18.66 39.14 8.60
C GLU A 665 19.63 39.05 9.81
N ARG A 666 19.50 37.95 10.58
CA ARG A 666 20.33 37.74 11.78
C ARG A 666 21.81 37.58 11.45
N PHE A 667 22.14 36.87 10.38
CA PHE A 667 23.51 36.57 9.99
C PHE A 667 24.07 37.55 8.98
N ASP A 668 23.23 38.40 8.40
CA ASP A 668 23.60 39.30 7.29
C ASP A 668 24.18 38.49 6.10
N ILE A 669 23.47 37.44 5.72
CA ILE A 669 23.81 36.51 4.64
C ILE A 669 22.57 36.36 3.74
N TYR A 670 22.71 36.70 2.48
CA TYR A 670 21.60 36.72 1.50
C TYR A 670 21.86 35.79 0.31
N MET A 671 22.55 34.69 0.56
CA MET A 671 22.86 33.71 -0.48
C MET A 671 22.64 32.31 0.06
N ASP A 672 22.11 31.47 -0.78
CA ASP A 672 22.11 30.00 -0.63
C ASP A 672 23.21 29.41 -1.51
N ARG A 673 23.56 28.18 -1.30
CA ARG A 673 24.53 27.48 -2.13
C ARG A 673 23.97 26.17 -2.59
N ASP A 674 23.76 26.08 -3.90
CA ASP A 674 23.31 24.86 -4.58
C ASP A 674 24.40 24.38 -5.54
N GLU A 675 24.92 23.20 -5.30
CA GLU A 675 26.02 22.65 -6.07
C GLU A 675 25.73 21.20 -6.44
N THR A 676 25.92 20.87 -7.71
CA THR A 676 25.79 19.50 -8.21
C THR A 676 27.08 19.04 -8.86
N TYR A 677 27.43 17.79 -8.61
CA TYR A 677 28.67 17.20 -9.07
C TYR A 677 28.42 15.85 -9.73
N LEU A 678 29.11 15.58 -10.84
CA LEU A 678 29.28 14.27 -11.42
C LEU A 678 30.55 13.63 -10.88
N VAL A 679 30.47 12.41 -10.36
CA VAL A 679 31.59 11.66 -9.79
C VAL A 679 31.72 10.34 -10.54
N TRP A 680 32.93 9.96 -10.93
CA TRP A 680 33.20 8.67 -11.59
C TRP A 680 34.63 8.20 -11.35
N LYS A 681 34.89 6.93 -11.58
CA LYS A 681 36.23 6.35 -11.48
C LYS A 681 36.81 6.17 -12.89
N ASN A 682 38.00 6.73 -13.12
CA ASN A 682 38.81 6.28 -14.24
C ASN A 682 39.74 5.13 -13.82
N SER A 683 40.62 4.66 -14.70
CA SER A 683 41.48 3.51 -14.40
C SER A 683 42.42 3.68 -13.19
N LYS A 684 42.60 4.89 -12.66
CA LYS A 684 43.60 5.20 -11.63
C LYS A 684 43.06 5.99 -10.44
N CYS A 685 42.08 6.88 -10.64
CA CYS A 685 41.59 7.76 -9.58
C CYS A 685 40.13 8.18 -9.81
N TRP A 686 39.55 8.66 -8.74
CA TRP A 686 38.23 9.29 -8.78
C TRP A 686 38.32 10.66 -9.47
N GLN A 687 37.35 10.93 -10.31
CA GLN A 687 37.18 12.19 -11.02
C GLN A 687 35.88 12.82 -10.55
N ILE A 688 35.92 14.15 -10.38
CA ILE A 688 34.79 14.96 -9.94
C ILE A 688 34.66 16.14 -10.88
N ARG A 689 33.44 16.41 -11.32
CA ARG A 689 33.13 17.56 -12.14
C ARG A 689 31.88 18.25 -11.65
N ARG A 690 31.96 19.56 -11.40
CA ARG A 690 30.79 20.38 -11.10
C ARG A 690 29.91 20.49 -12.34
N ILE A 691 28.60 20.35 -12.16
CA ILE A 691 27.56 20.59 -13.17
C ILE A 691 27.12 22.03 -12.98
N GLU A 692 27.36 22.85 -13.98
CA GLU A 692 27.01 24.27 -13.93
C GLU A 692 25.59 24.43 -14.51
N LEU A 693 24.69 24.98 -13.70
CA LEU A 693 23.31 25.32 -14.07
C LEU A 693 23.07 26.81 -14.19
N GLU A 694 24.03 27.61 -13.70
CA GLU A 694 23.98 29.07 -13.75
C GLU A 694 24.33 29.59 -15.16
N ASP A 695 23.75 30.78 -15.50
CA ASP A 695 23.94 31.44 -16.79
C ASP A 695 25.35 31.98 -16.98
#